data_d544698d1e1c077840dbec5d5616a62c
#
_entry.id   d544698d1e1c077840dbec5d5616a62c
#
_cell.length_a   1.000
_cell.length_b   1.000
_cell.length_c   1.000
_cell.angle_alpha   90.00
_cell.angle_beta   90.00
_cell.angle_gamma   90.00
#
_symmetry.space_group_name_H-M   'P 1'
#
loop_
_entity.id
_entity.type
_entity.pdbx_description
1 polymer ?
#
loop_
_entity_poly.entity_id
_entity_poly.type
_entity_poly.pdbx_seq_one_letter_code
_entity_poly.pdbx_strand_id
1 'polypeptide(L)'
;MDYFKLHSEYQPTGDQPQAIAELVEGFRQGNQFETLLGVTGSGKTFTMANVIQALNKPTLIIAHNKTLAGQLYGEMKEFFPENAVEYFVSYYDYYQPEAYVPSSDTYIAKDSSINDEIDKLRLSATASLAERRDVVVVASVSCIYGLGSPDEYQDLIVSLRPGMVKDRDEVLRELIDIQYNRNDMDIQRATFRVRGDVVEVYPAQGGDYLIRIEFFGDEIDRIAEVEPLTGKIHAELNHVAIFPASHYVVSQEKIKAACDNIEEEMKERVQFFKGEDKLIEAQRIAERTNFDIEMLRETGFCSGIENYSRHLNGLPAGAPPMTLLDFFPDDFLIIVDESHMTIPQIRGMYAGDRSRKQTLVDYGFRLPSALDNRPLNFEEFEAHIDQMMFVSATPSDYEKEHELLRTEQIIRPTGLLDPEVQVRPVEGQIDDLIGEVNKEIAQHHKVLITTLTKRMAEDLTDYMKEVGIRVKYLHSDIDTLERAQIIRDMRLDVFDVLVGINLLREGLDIPEITLVAILDADKEGFLRSATSLIQTIGRAARNAEGHVIMYADTITDSMREALDETNRRREIQMKYNEEHGITPQTIKKAVRDLISISKVIAKEEVRFEKDPESMTKKELEKLIGEIQKKMQKAATDLNFEAAAELRDKMLELKKQLNDME
;
A
#
# COMPACT_ATOMS: atom_id res chain seq x y z
N MET A 1 29.26 -0.77 -0.43
CA MET A 1 29.35 -0.05 0.86
C MET A 1 27.98 0.03 1.44
N ASP A 2 27.81 -0.47 2.65
CA ASP A 2 26.48 -0.56 3.27
C ASP A 2 26.18 0.66 4.14
N TYR A 3 26.31 1.86 3.59
CA TYR A 3 26.07 3.11 4.31
C TYR A 3 25.05 3.97 3.57
N PHE A 4 24.08 4.49 4.34
CA PHE A 4 23.15 5.47 3.83
C PHE A 4 23.83 6.81 3.56
N LYS A 5 23.53 7.39 2.40
CA LYS A 5 24.03 8.69 1.98
C LYS A 5 22.86 9.58 1.60
N LEU A 6 22.53 10.49 2.50
CA LEU A 6 21.47 11.46 2.31
C LEU A 6 21.88 12.55 1.30
N HIS A 7 21.07 12.74 0.29
CA HIS A 7 21.16 13.84 -0.65
C HIS A 7 19.98 14.80 -0.44
N SER A 8 20.26 16.05 -0.15
CA SER A 8 19.24 17.08 -0.01
C SER A 8 19.82 18.46 -0.24
N GLU A 9 19.05 19.30 -0.91
CA GLU A 9 19.34 20.75 -1.01
C GLU A 9 18.99 21.48 0.31
N TYR A 10 18.20 20.82 1.18
CA TYR A 10 17.78 21.38 2.46
C TYR A 10 18.73 20.99 3.59
N GLN A 11 18.82 21.88 4.56
CA GLN A 11 19.47 21.61 5.85
C GLN A 11 18.41 21.57 6.94
N PRO A 12 18.61 20.78 8.02
CA PRO A 12 17.68 20.77 9.14
C PRO A 12 17.49 22.17 9.74
N THR A 13 16.24 22.58 9.89
CA THR A 13 15.84 23.89 10.42
C THR A 13 14.74 23.77 11.48
N GLY A 14 14.48 24.83 12.22
CA GLY A 14 13.46 24.83 13.27
C GLY A 14 13.77 23.82 14.38
N ASP A 15 12.83 22.95 14.65
CA ASP A 15 12.97 21.89 15.67
C ASP A 15 13.72 20.65 15.12
N GLN A 16 13.96 20.55 13.83
CA GLN A 16 14.55 19.35 13.20
C GLN A 16 15.93 18.99 13.77
N PRO A 17 16.89 19.91 13.94
CA PRO A 17 18.21 19.55 14.48
C PRO A 17 18.12 18.91 15.86
N GLN A 18 17.29 19.47 16.75
CA GLN A 18 17.06 18.93 18.08
C GLN A 18 16.36 17.58 18.02
N ALA A 19 15.28 17.47 17.25
CA ALA A 19 14.51 16.23 17.12
C ALA A 19 15.38 15.08 16.58
N ILE A 20 16.19 15.33 15.55
CA ILE A 20 17.12 14.35 15.00
C ILE A 20 18.14 13.92 16.07
N ALA A 21 18.74 14.88 16.78
CA ALA A 21 19.76 14.58 17.79
C ALA A 21 19.19 13.75 18.94
N GLU A 22 18.01 14.11 19.45
CA GLU A 22 17.34 13.41 20.55
C GLU A 22 16.96 11.98 20.17
N LEU A 23 16.33 11.77 19.00
CA LEU A 23 15.93 10.47 18.49
C LEU A 23 17.15 9.56 18.25
N VAL A 24 18.18 10.07 17.57
CA VAL A 24 19.38 9.29 17.31
C VAL A 24 20.11 8.88 18.58
N GLU A 25 20.23 9.79 19.54
CA GLU A 25 20.88 9.51 20.81
C GLU A 25 20.08 8.50 21.64
N GLY A 26 18.76 8.65 21.73
CA GLY A 26 17.89 7.71 22.45
C GLY A 26 17.97 6.29 21.88
N PHE A 27 17.90 6.14 20.56
CA PHE A 27 18.07 4.82 19.93
C PHE A 27 19.46 4.24 20.14
N ARG A 28 20.53 5.05 20.11
CA ARG A 28 21.89 4.59 20.43
C ARG A 28 22.06 4.17 21.88
N GLN A 29 21.30 4.76 22.80
CA GLN A 29 21.26 4.35 24.20
C GLN A 29 20.43 3.10 24.45
N GLY A 30 19.73 2.57 23.43
CA GLY A 30 18.99 1.34 23.48
C GLY A 30 17.48 1.52 23.73
N ASN A 31 16.93 2.73 23.54
CA ASN A 31 15.48 2.90 23.59
C ASN A 31 14.82 2.04 22.51
N GLN A 32 13.79 1.30 22.91
CA GLN A 32 13.03 0.45 21.98
C GLN A 32 11.96 1.26 21.23
N PHE A 33 11.32 2.21 21.90
CA PHE A 33 10.23 3.00 21.34
C PHE A 33 10.47 4.48 21.55
N GLU A 34 10.37 5.25 20.47
CA GLU A 34 10.46 6.70 20.51
C GLU A 34 9.38 7.33 19.64
N THR A 35 8.91 8.51 20.04
CA THR A 35 7.87 9.26 19.31
C THR A 35 8.40 10.57 18.78
N LEU A 36 8.24 10.79 17.48
CA LEU A 36 8.31 12.09 16.83
C LEU A 36 6.89 12.67 16.73
N LEU A 37 6.54 13.60 17.60
CA LEU A 37 5.34 14.40 17.46
C LEU A 37 5.62 15.51 16.44
N GLY A 38 5.24 15.26 15.20
CA GLY A 38 5.51 16.20 14.10
C GLY A 38 4.22 16.72 13.48
N VAL A 39 4.03 18.04 13.54
CA VAL A 39 2.87 18.66 12.92
C VAL A 39 2.92 18.58 11.40
N THR A 40 1.78 18.69 10.75
CA THR A 40 1.69 18.72 9.29
C THR A 40 2.53 19.88 8.73
N GLY A 41 3.39 19.58 7.76
CA GLY A 41 4.26 20.59 7.12
C GLY A 41 5.54 20.94 7.86
N SER A 42 5.86 20.25 8.96
CA SER A 42 7.12 20.48 9.70
C SER A 42 8.33 19.77 9.08
N GLY A 43 8.15 18.97 8.03
CA GLY A 43 9.24 18.23 7.38
C GLY A 43 9.58 16.90 8.07
N LYS A 44 8.60 16.17 8.57
CA LYS A 44 8.78 14.85 9.23
C LYS A 44 9.57 13.86 8.38
N THR A 45 9.29 13.78 7.09
CA THR A 45 9.97 12.85 6.18
C THR A 45 11.47 13.13 6.11
N PHE A 46 11.85 14.39 6.09
CA PHE A 46 13.26 14.78 6.11
C PHE A 46 13.95 14.43 7.44
N THR A 47 13.24 14.58 8.54
CA THR A 47 13.72 14.14 9.87
C THR A 47 13.90 12.62 9.91
N MET A 48 12.94 11.84 9.40
CA MET A 48 13.08 10.38 9.26
C MET A 48 14.31 10.00 8.45
N ALA A 49 14.55 10.63 7.31
CA ALA A 49 15.71 10.37 6.46
C ALA A 49 17.05 10.65 7.19
N ASN A 50 17.12 11.74 7.95
CA ASN A 50 18.30 12.04 8.77
C ASN A 50 18.54 11.03 9.88
N VAL A 51 17.48 10.55 10.55
CA VAL A 51 17.56 9.48 11.55
C VAL A 51 18.05 8.17 10.92
N ILE A 52 17.50 7.79 9.77
CA ILE A 52 17.94 6.59 9.02
C ILE A 52 19.42 6.67 8.70
N GLN A 53 19.89 7.79 8.14
CA GLN A 53 21.31 7.97 7.84
C GLN A 53 22.17 7.88 9.09
N ALA A 54 21.79 8.51 10.17
CA ALA A 54 22.59 8.59 11.39
C ALA A 54 22.68 7.24 12.14
N LEU A 55 21.61 6.45 12.14
CA LEU A 55 21.59 5.12 12.74
C LEU A 55 22.19 4.06 11.84
N ASN A 56 22.15 4.26 10.53
CA ASN A 56 22.67 3.36 9.51
C ASN A 56 22.16 1.91 9.63
N LYS A 57 20.89 1.73 9.89
CA LYS A 57 20.21 0.45 10.00
C LYS A 57 19.28 0.20 8.83
N PRO A 58 19.12 -1.05 8.34
CA PRO A 58 18.02 -1.38 7.45
C PRO A 58 16.71 -0.91 8.07
N THR A 59 15.86 -0.28 7.28
CA THR A 59 14.67 0.41 7.80
C THR A 59 13.41 -0.02 7.08
N LEU A 60 12.36 -0.33 7.85
CA LEU A 60 11.00 -0.55 7.37
C LEU A 60 10.14 0.66 7.75
N ILE A 61 9.58 1.34 6.76
CA ILE A 61 8.61 2.42 6.97
C ILE A 61 7.21 1.88 6.67
N ILE A 62 6.32 1.89 7.66
CA ILE A 62 4.95 1.39 7.50
C ILE A 62 3.99 2.57 7.41
N ALA A 63 3.21 2.63 6.34
CA ALA A 63 2.15 3.60 6.11
C ALA A 63 0.77 2.92 6.10
N HIS A 64 -0.28 3.62 6.51
CA HIS A 64 -1.61 3.05 6.64
C HIS A 64 -2.34 2.82 5.30
N ASN A 65 -1.88 3.40 4.19
CA ASN A 65 -2.45 3.16 2.86
C ASN A 65 -1.39 3.22 1.75
N LYS A 66 -1.76 2.70 0.55
CA LYS A 66 -0.88 2.65 -0.62
C LYS A 66 -0.44 4.04 -1.12
N THR A 67 -1.32 5.03 -1.07
CA THR A 67 -1.06 6.38 -1.57
C THR A 67 0.02 7.08 -0.75
N LEU A 68 -0.11 7.00 0.58
CA LEU A 68 0.90 7.56 1.49
C LEU A 68 2.23 6.80 1.36
N ALA A 69 2.18 5.46 1.27
CA ALA A 69 3.37 4.65 1.03
C ALA A 69 4.07 5.05 -0.27
N GLY A 70 3.32 5.27 -1.35
CA GLY A 70 3.87 5.73 -2.64
C GLY A 70 4.51 7.11 -2.56
N GLN A 71 3.92 8.04 -1.82
CA GLN A 71 4.49 9.37 -1.58
C GLN A 71 5.81 9.26 -0.80
N LEU A 72 5.82 8.53 0.31
CA LEU A 72 7.03 8.32 1.12
C LEU A 72 8.14 7.62 0.33
N TYR A 73 7.77 6.63 -0.49
CA TYR A 73 8.71 5.95 -1.37
C TYR A 73 9.39 6.92 -2.35
N GLY A 74 8.60 7.80 -2.99
CA GLY A 74 9.13 8.84 -3.88
C GLY A 74 10.09 9.79 -3.15
N GLU A 75 9.68 10.32 -1.99
CA GLU A 75 10.50 11.20 -1.17
C GLU A 75 11.81 10.52 -0.69
N MET A 76 11.73 9.25 -0.25
CA MET A 76 12.91 8.50 0.18
C MET A 76 13.87 8.20 -0.97
N LYS A 77 13.37 7.96 -2.19
CA LYS A 77 14.22 7.82 -3.38
C LYS A 77 14.98 9.09 -3.73
N GLU A 78 14.35 10.25 -3.54
CA GLU A 78 15.02 11.54 -3.73
C GLU A 78 16.12 11.75 -2.68
N PHE A 79 15.86 11.37 -1.42
CA PHE A 79 16.84 11.48 -0.34
C PHE A 79 17.97 10.46 -0.42
N PHE A 80 17.72 9.27 -0.92
CA PHE A 80 18.69 8.17 -0.99
C PHE A 80 18.85 7.59 -2.41
N PRO A 81 19.29 8.39 -3.39
CA PRO A 81 19.38 7.96 -4.78
C PRO A 81 20.44 6.87 -5.02
N GLU A 82 21.44 6.74 -4.14
CA GLU A 82 22.53 5.75 -4.23
C GLU A 82 22.24 4.48 -3.41
N ASN A 83 21.19 4.48 -2.57
CA ASN A 83 20.84 3.36 -1.70
C ASN A 83 19.62 2.60 -2.23
N ALA A 84 19.36 1.42 -1.69
CA ALA A 84 18.19 0.64 -2.05
C ALA A 84 16.96 1.18 -1.34
N VAL A 85 16.11 1.90 -2.06
CA VAL A 85 14.78 2.31 -1.60
C VAL A 85 13.75 1.47 -2.34
N GLU A 86 12.99 0.69 -1.58
CA GLU A 86 12.09 -0.33 -2.09
C GLU A 86 10.64 -0.06 -1.69
N TYR A 87 9.71 -0.63 -2.45
CA TYR A 87 8.27 -0.43 -2.26
C TYR A 87 7.56 -1.78 -2.08
N PHE A 88 6.83 -1.92 -0.97
CA PHE A 88 6.19 -3.18 -0.62
C PHE A 88 4.74 -2.96 -0.16
N VAL A 89 3.81 -2.99 -1.09
CA VAL A 89 2.37 -2.86 -0.82
C VAL A 89 1.62 -4.07 -1.36
N SER A 90 0.31 -4.17 -1.12
CA SER A 90 -0.50 -5.21 -1.73
C SER A 90 -0.43 -5.10 -3.26
N TYR A 91 -0.08 -6.21 -3.93
CA TYR A 91 0.04 -6.27 -5.39
C TYR A 91 -1.29 -6.50 -6.12
N TYR A 92 -2.40 -6.54 -5.38
CA TYR A 92 -3.72 -6.63 -5.97
C TYR A 92 -4.25 -5.23 -6.35
N ASP A 93 -4.63 -5.05 -7.61
CA ASP A 93 -5.41 -3.89 -8.06
C ASP A 93 -6.86 -4.03 -7.61
N TYR A 94 -7.39 -5.25 -7.76
CA TYR A 94 -8.67 -5.67 -7.22
C TYR A 94 -8.48 -6.93 -6.39
N TYR A 95 -9.13 -7.00 -5.23
CA TYR A 95 -9.09 -8.16 -4.36
C TYR A 95 -10.44 -8.41 -3.70
N GLN A 96 -11.09 -9.50 -4.12
CA GLN A 96 -12.24 -10.07 -3.44
C GLN A 96 -11.79 -11.33 -2.71
N PRO A 97 -11.75 -11.33 -1.38
CA PRO A 97 -11.37 -12.52 -0.63
C PRO A 97 -12.42 -13.62 -0.79
N GLU A 98 -11.96 -14.87 -0.80
CA GLU A 98 -12.83 -16.02 -0.69
C GLU A 98 -13.67 -15.94 0.59
N ALA A 99 -14.97 -16.10 0.48
CA ALA A 99 -15.89 -16.03 1.61
C ALA A 99 -17.10 -16.94 1.42
N TYR A 100 -17.76 -17.28 2.52
CA TYR A 100 -19.05 -17.98 2.50
C TYR A 100 -20.03 -17.26 3.42
N VAL A 101 -21.25 -17.06 2.93
CA VAL A 101 -22.35 -16.43 3.66
C VAL A 101 -23.40 -17.49 3.97
N PRO A 102 -23.41 -18.08 5.18
CA PRO A 102 -24.32 -19.19 5.54
C PRO A 102 -25.79 -18.85 5.43
N SER A 103 -26.18 -17.60 5.73
CA SER A 103 -27.58 -17.15 5.70
C SER A 103 -28.22 -17.16 4.31
N SER A 104 -27.42 -17.03 3.26
CA SER A 104 -27.87 -17.04 1.86
C SER A 104 -27.31 -18.23 1.07
N ASP A 105 -26.58 -19.15 1.70
CA ASP A 105 -25.86 -20.25 1.06
C ASP A 105 -25.06 -19.78 -0.16
N THR A 106 -24.37 -18.65 0.01
CA THR A 106 -23.62 -18.02 -1.07
C THR A 106 -22.12 -18.19 -0.86
N TYR A 107 -21.48 -18.91 -1.77
CA TYR A 107 -20.02 -18.98 -1.85
C TYR A 107 -19.51 -17.90 -2.79
N ILE A 108 -18.56 -17.13 -2.30
CA ILE A 108 -17.87 -16.09 -3.03
C ILE A 108 -16.45 -16.62 -3.32
N ALA A 109 -16.17 -16.89 -4.58
CA ALA A 109 -14.83 -17.30 -4.99
C ALA A 109 -13.84 -16.14 -4.82
N LYS A 110 -12.57 -16.48 -4.52
CA LYS A 110 -11.50 -15.50 -4.59
C LYS A 110 -11.40 -14.95 -6.00
N ASP A 111 -11.49 -13.64 -6.13
CA ASP A 111 -11.21 -12.93 -7.37
C ASP A 111 -10.16 -11.86 -7.13
N SER A 112 -9.16 -11.79 -8.00
CA SER A 112 -8.07 -10.84 -7.84
C SER A 112 -7.37 -10.57 -9.17
N SER A 113 -7.02 -9.33 -9.41
CA SER A 113 -6.08 -8.93 -10.45
C SER A 113 -4.75 -8.54 -9.82
N ILE A 114 -3.67 -9.08 -10.35
CA ILE A 114 -2.31 -8.79 -9.90
C ILE A 114 -1.73 -7.68 -10.73
N ASN A 115 -1.12 -6.70 -10.08
CA ASN A 115 -0.34 -5.65 -10.71
C ASN A 115 1.11 -6.12 -10.85
N ASP A 116 1.54 -6.40 -12.08
CA ASP A 116 2.88 -6.91 -12.37
C ASP A 116 4.01 -5.95 -11.95
N GLU A 117 3.78 -4.63 -12.03
CA GLU A 117 4.77 -3.65 -11.59
C GLU A 117 4.94 -3.63 -10.07
N ILE A 118 3.84 -3.78 -9.32
CA ILE A 118 3.92 -3.88 -7.85
C ILE A 118 4.53 -5.22 -7.45
N ASP A 119 4.21 -6.31 -8.13
CA ASP A 119 4.83 -7.62 -7.88
C ASP A 119 6.35 -7.58 -8.10
N LYS A 120 6.79 -6.97 -9.19
CA LYS A 120 8.20 -6.69 -9.47
C LYS A 120 8.88 -5.92 -8.33
N LEU A 121 8.24 -4.85 -7.83
CA LEU A 121 8.78 -4.05 -6.74
C LEU A 121 8.87 -4.83 -5.42
N ARG A 122 7.91 -5.71 -5.16
CA ARG A 122 7.94 -6.61 -3.98
C ARG A 122 9.11 -7.60 -4.06
N LEU A 123 9.34 -8.21 -5.22
CA LEU A 123 10.49 -9.09 -5.45
C LEU A 123 11.81 -8.35 -5.35
N SER A 124 11.86 -7.10 -5.83
CA SER A 124 13.03 -6.22 -5.66
C SER A 124 13.34 -5.95 -4.19
N ALA A 125 12.32 -5.72 -3.37
CA ALA A 125 12.48 -5.46 -1.93
C ALA A 125 13.13 -6.66 -1.20
N THR A 126 12.64 -7.87 -1.42
CA THR A 126 13.22 -9.08 -0.80
C THR A 126 14.62 -9.41 -1.33
N ALA A 127 14.88 -9.19 -2.62
CA ALA A 127 16.20 -9.34 -3.20
C ALA A 127 17.20 -8.36 -2.58
N SER A 128 16.84 -7.08 -2.46
CA SER A 128 17.68 -6.07 -1.83
C SER A 128 17.98 -6.38 -0.37
N LEU A 129 17.01 -6.85 0.40
CA LEU A 129 17.21 -7.26 1.80
C LEU A 129 18.15 -8.46 1.93
N ALA A 130 18.16 -9.38 0.94
CA ALA A 130 19.08 -10.51 0.93
C ALA A 130 20.52 -10.13 0.61
N GLU A 131 20.75 -9.06 -0.16
CA GLU A 131 22.08 -8.68 -0.66
C GLU A 131 22.72 -7.50 0.08
N ARG A 132 21.91 -6.58 0.64
CA ARG A 132 22.35 -5.27 1.12
C ARG A 132 21.86 -4.98 2.52
N ARG A 133 22.57 -4.07 3.20
CA ARG A 133 22.14 -3.53 4.49
C ARG A 133 21.63 -2.08 4.41
N ASP A 134 21.97 -1.35 3.36
CA ASP A 134 21.54 0.03 3.09
C ASP A 134 20.17 0.06 2.38
N VAL A 135 19.18 -0.59 2.99
CA VAL A 135 17.85 -0.79 2.42
C VAL A 135 16.79 -0.05 3.24
N VAL A 136 15.98 0.75 2.56
CA VAL A 136 14.73 1.32 3.10
C VAL A 136 13.57 0.70 2.35
N VAL A 137 12.72 -0.05 3.05
CA VAL A 137 11.48 -0.56 2.47
C VAL A 137 10.31 0.29 2.96
N VAL A 138 9.59 0.91 2.02
CA VAL A 138 8.34 1.61 2.33
C VAL A 138 7.17 0.67 2.05
N ALA A 139 6.42 0.32 3.08
CA ALA A 139 5.37 -0.68 3.01
C ALA A 139 4.02 -0.16 3.49
N SER A 140 2.96 -0.79 3.01
CA SER A 140 1.65 -0.72 3.68
C SER A 140 1.54 -1.82 4.73
N VAL A 141 0.41 -1.87 5.44
CA VAL A 141 0.15 -2.93 6.44
C VAL A 141 0.21 -4.35 5.85
N SER A 142 0.23 -4.49 4.52
CA SER A 142 0.45 -5.78 3.86
C SER A 142 1.77 -6.47 4.25
N CYS A 143 2.72 -5.76 4.82
CA CYS A 143 3.99 -6.33 5.30
C CYS A 143 3.84 -7.35 6.44
N ILE A 144 2.72 -7.37 7.14
CA ILE A 144 2.43 -8.35 8.21
C ILE A 144 1.71 -9.61 7.71
N TYR A 145 1.41 -9.70 6.42
CA TYR A 145 0.82 -10.90 5.82
C TYR A 145 1.88 -11.92 5.45
N GLY A 146 1.45 -13.19 5.42
CA GLY A 146 2.32 -14.31 5.08
C GLY A 146 3.03 -14.13 3.74
N LEU A 147 4.32 -14.40 3.77
CA LEU A 147 5.23 -14.45 2.63
C LEU A 147 5.92 -15.81 2.65
N GLY A 148 6.73 -16.15 1.67
CA GLY A 148 7.54 -17.37 1.70
C GLY A 148 8.63 -17.31 2.78
N SER A 149 9.26 -18.45 3.07
CA SER A 149 10.38 -18.51 4.03
C SER A 149 11.61 -17.76 3.51
N PRO A 150 12.21 -16.85 4.29
CA PRO A 150 13.47 -16.19 3.92
C PRO A 150 14.61 -17.16 3.65
N ASP A 151 14.74 -18.20 4.48
CA ASP A 151 15.79 -19.22 4.35
C ASP A 151 15.65 -19.97 3.02
N GLU A 152 14.43 -20.40 2.67
CA GLU A 152 14.19 -21.06 1.38
C GLU A 152 14.41 -20.14 0.20
N TYR A 153 14.01 -18.88 0.33
CA TYR A 153 14.25 -17.88 -0.69
C TYR A 153 15.74 -17.69 -0.96
N GLN A 154 16.58 -17.69 0.10
CA GLN A 154 18.03 -17.60 -0.02
C GLN A 154 18.66 -18.89 -0.55
N ASP A 155 18.23 -20.05 -0.09
CA ASP A 155 18.74 -21.36 -0.52
C ASP A 155 18.48 -21.63 -2.00
N LEU A 156 17.42 -21.06 -2.56
CA LEU A 156 17.03 -21.23 -3.95
C LEU A 156 17.67 -20.17 -4.90
N ILE A 157 18.50 -19.28 -4.41
CA ILE A 157 19.23 -18.32 -5.27
C ILE A 157 20.20 -19.09 -6.17
N VAL A 158 20.09 -18.87 -7.47
CA VAL A 158 21.05 -19.41 -8.45
C VAL A 158 22.26 -18.48 -8.52
N SER A 159 23.34 -18.88 -7.86
CA SER A 159 24.59 -18.12 -7.78
C SER A 159 25.61 -18.65 -8.79
N LEU A 160 26.06 -17.81 -9.71
CA LEU A 160 26.96 -18.19 -10.81
C LEU A 160 28.16 -17.23 -10.88
N ARG A 161 29.30 -17.81 -11.30
CA ARG A 161 30.57 -17.08 -11.50
C ARG A 161 31.28 -17.58 -12.75
N PRO A 162 31.99 -16.71 -13.49
CA PRO A 162 32.91 -17.15 -14.54
C PRO A 162 33.95 -18.12 -13.98
N GLY A 163 34.30 -19.16 -14.74
CA GLY A 163 35.22 -20.23 -14.34
C GLY A 163 34.55 -21.32 -13.46
N MET A 164 33.27 -21.24 -13.17
CA MET A 164 32.53 -22.25 -12.42
C MET A 164 32.27 -23.46 -13.34
N VAL A 165 32.63 -24.66 -12.87
CA VAL A 165 32.31 -25.92 -13.57
C VAL A 165 30.86 -26.29 -13.19
N LYS A 166 29.96 -26.05 -14.12
CA LYS A 166 28.53 -26.33 -13.97
C LYS A 166 27.89 -26.49 -15.34
N ASP A 167 27.24 -27.62 -15.56
CA ASP A 167 26.60 -27.91 -16.85
C ASP A 167 25.44 -26.93 -17.12
N ARG A 168 25.33 -26.51 -18.38
CA ARG A 168 24.24 -25.63 -18.85
C ARG A 168 22.87 -26.21 -18.47
N ASP A 169 22.64 -27.50 -18.68
CA ASP A 169 21.34 -28.13 -18.42
C ASP A 169 21.02 -28.23 -16.91
N GLU A 170 22.03 -28.22 -16.06
CA GLU A 170 21.87 -28.07 -14.61
C GLU A 170 21.37 -26.68 -14.25
N VAL A 171 21.98 -25.63 -14.81
CA VAL A 171 21.52 -24.24 -14.63
C VAL A 171 20.09 -24.05 -15.14
N LEU A 172 19.73 -24.65 -16.27
CA LEU A 172 18.35 -24.58 -16.79
C LEU A 172 17.34 -25.23 -15.85
N ARG A 173 17.69 -26.34 -15.21
CA ARG A 173 16.84 -27.01 -14.21
C ARG A 173 16.67 -26.14 -12.98
N GLU A 174 17.74 -25.54 -12.47
CA GLU A 174 17.66 -24.61 -11.33
C GLU A 174 16.79 -23.39 -11.65
N LEU A 175 16.88 -22.82 -12.86
CA LEU A 175 15.98 -21.72 -13.28
C LEU A 175 14.51 -22.13 -13.29
N ILE A 176 14.20 -23.36 -13.72
CA ILE A 176 12.84 -23.88 -13.66
C ILE A 176 12.40 -24.11 -12.21
N ASP A 177 13.26 -24.64 -11.36
CA ASP A 177 12.98 -24.86 -9.94
C ASP A 177 12.64 -23.56 -9.20
N ILE A 178 13.27 -22.44 -9.59
CA ILE A 178 12.95 -21.11 -9.06
C ILE A 178 11.83 -20.39 -9.83
N GLN A 179 11.05 -21.15 -10.63
CA GLN A 179 9.84 -20.71 -11.34
C GLN A 179 10.07 -19.74 -12.52
N TYR A 180 11.24 -19.75 -13.13
CA TYR A 180 11.43 -19.10 -14.43
C TYR A 180 10.88 -19.98 -15.55
N ASN A 181 10.25 -19.35 -16.52
CA ASN A 181 9.72 -20.04 -17.70
C ASN A 181 10.67 -19.88 -18.89
N ARG A 182 10.85 -20.97 -19.65
CA ARG A 182 11.59 -20.88 -20.90
C ARG A 182 10.73 -20.25 -21.99
N ASN A 183 11.24 -19.17 -22.60
CA ASN A 183 10.62 -18.54 -23.75
C ASN A 183 11.69 -18.07 -24.72
N ASP A 184 11.96 -18.89 -25.76
CA ASP A 184 13.00 -18.60 -26.73
C ASP A 184 12.58 -17.54 -27.77
N MET A 185 11.29 -17.20 -27.84
CA MET A 185 10.71 -16.27 -28.84
C MET A 185 10.62 -14.85 -28.31
N ASP A 186 10.08 -14.69 -27.11
CA ASP A 186 9.80 -13.38 -26.50
C ASP A 186 10.24 -13.39 -25.04
N ILE A 187 11.40 -12.79 -24.79
CA ILE A 187 11.97 -12.77 -23.44
C ILE A 187 11.32 -11.67 -22.61
N GLN A 188 10.69 -12.07 -21.51
CA GLN A 188 9.99 -11.20 -20.58
C GLN A 188 10.50 -11.42 -19.16
N ARG A 189 10.06 -10.59 -18.20
CA ARG A 189 10.37 -10.73 -16.79
C ARG A 189 10.09 -12.18 -16.31
N ALA A 190 11.00 -12.72 -15.51
CA ALA A 190 10.94 -14.10 -15.01
C ALA A 190 10.93 -15.19 -16.11
N THR A 191 11.53 -14.90 -17.26
CA THR A 191 11.77 -15.89 -18.30
C THR A 191 13.24 -16.00 -18.65
N PHE A 192 13.62 -17.12 -19.28
CA PHE A 192 14.93 -17.31 -19.86
C PHE A 192 14.82 -17.89 -21.28
N ARG A 193 15.83 -17.65 -22.10
CA ARG A 193 15.94 -18.23 -23.42
C ARG A 193 17.31 -18.89 -23.62
N VAL A 194 17.37 -19.87 -24.49
CA VAL A 194 18.57 -20.64 -24.77
C VAL A 194 18.89 -20.59 -26.26
N ARG A 195 20.12 -20.21 -26.59
CA ARG A 195 20.64 -20.19 -27.97
C ARG A 195 22.03 -20.83 -27.99
N GLY A 196 22.08 -22.13 -28.29
CA GLY A 196 23.31 -22.88 -28.23
C GLY A 196 23.88 -22.93 -26.82
N ASP A 197 25.12 -22.45 -26.67
CA ASP A 197 25.83 -22.41 -25.38
C ASP A 197 25.59 -21.08 -24.62
N VAL A 198 24.57 -20.31 -25.01
CA VAL A 198 24.24 -19.04 -24.39
C VAL A 198 22.86 -19.13 -23.76
N VAL A 199 22.78 -18.79 -22.48
CA VAL A 199 21.54 -18.65 -21.71
C VAL A 199 21.36 -17.17 -21.35
N GLU A 200 20.20 -16.61 -21.66
CA GLU A 200 19.83 -15.25 -21.29
C GLU A 200 18.65 -15.29 -20.35
N VAL A 201 18.75 -14.60 -19.22
CA VAL A 201 17.76 -14.56 -18.15
C VAL A 201 17.28 -13.15 -17.95
N TYR A 202 15.94 -12.96 -17.92
CA TYR A 202 15.37 -11.69 -17.50
C TYR A 202 14.97 -11.76 -16.02
N PRO A 203 15.67 -11.06 -15.12
CA PRO A 203 15.45 -11.18 -13.70
C PRO A 203 14.01 -10.88 -13.28
N ALA A 204 13.49 -11.62 -12.31
CA ALA A 204 12.12 -11.46 -11.81
C ALA A 204 11.89 -10.12 -11.10
N GLN A 205 12.89 -9.61 -10.39
CA GLN A 205 12.88 -8.27 -9.78
C GLN A 205 12.96 -7.13 -10.82
N GLY A 206 13.08 -7.49 -12.11
CA GLY A 206 13.20 -6.54 -13.21
C GLY A 206 14.59 -5.95 -13.33
N GLY A 207 14.72 -4.92 -14.15
CA GLY A 207 15.96 -4.24 -14.50
C GLY A 207 15.92 -3.83 -15.96
N ASP A 208 16.93 -3.06 -16.36
CA ASP A 208 17.06 -2.59 -17.74
C ASP A 208 17.82 -3.57 -18.63
N TYR A 209 18.43 -4.59 -18.02
CA TYR A 209 19.34 -5.52 -18.70
C TYR A 209 18.97 -6.97 -18.46
N LEU A 210 19.28 -7.83 -19.44
CA LEU A 210 19.28 -9.27 -19.32
C LEU A 210 20.62 -9.75 -18.75
N ILE A 211 20.61 -10.86 -18.04
CA ILE A 211 21.81 -11.57 -17.65
C ILE A 211 22.12 -12.61 -18.72
N ARG A 212 23.25 -12.45 -19.41
CA ARG A 212 23.75 -13.42 -20.40
C ARG A 212 24.84 -14.28 -19.77
N ILE A 213 24.66 -15.59 -19.84
CA ILE A 213 25.57 -16.61 -19.35
C ILE A 213 26.08 -17.39 -20.56
N GLU A 214 27.38 -17.35 -20.79
CA GLU A 214 28.02 -18.04 -21.90
C GLU A 214 28.78 -19.25 -21.37
N PHE A 215 28.59 -20.42 -21.98
CA PHE A 215 29.22 -21.67 -21.57
C PHE A 215 30.26 -22.10 -22.60
N PHE A 216 31.36 -22.70 -22.13
CA PHE A 216 32.33 -23.41 -22.94
C PHE A 216 32.45 -24.86 -22.41
N GLY A 217 31.76 -25.79 -23.03
CA GLY A 217 31.56 -27.12 -22.46
C GLY A 217 30.77 -27.09 -21.16
N ASP A 218 31.33 -27.62 -20.10
CA ASP A 218 30.72 -27.67 -18.76
C ASP A 218 31.20 -26.53 -17.85
N GLU A 219 31.83 -25.50 -18.41
CA GLU A 219 32.33 -24.34 -17.66
C GLU A 219 31.62 -23.07 -18.09
N ILE A 220 31.35 -22.19 -17.12
CA ILE A 220 30.82 -20.83 -17.38
C ILE A 220 32.02 -19.96 -17.81
N ASP A 221 32.02 -19.57 -19.08
CA ASP A 221 33.11 -18.77 -19.66
C ASP A 221 32.96 -17.28 -19.32
N ARG A 222 31.72 -16.74 -19.49
CA ARG A 222 31.44 -15.32 -19.25
C ARG A 222 30.02 -15.10 -18.75
N ILE A 223 29.90 -14.06 -17.90
CA ILE A 223 28.58 -13.54 -17.47
C ILE A 223 28.58 -12.04 -17.75
N ALA A 224 27.52 -11.53 -18.37
CA ALA A 224 27.38 -10.12 -18.72
C ALA A 224 25.94 -9.61 -18.61
N GLU A 225 25.80 -8.34 -18.29
CA GLU A 225 24.56 -7.58 -18.47
C GLU A 225 24.48 -7.12 -19.93
N VAL A 226 23.34 -7.39 -20.57
CA VAL A 226 23.13 -7.06 -21.97
C VAL A 226 21.81 -6.34 -22.19
N GLU A 227 21.79 -5.40 -23.11
CA GLU A 227 20.58 -4.69 -23.49
C GLU A 227 19.60 -5.62 -24.22
N PRO A 228 18.33 -5.70 -23.81
CA PRO A 228 17.37 -6.67 -24.34
C PRO A 228 17.16 -6.58 -25.86
N LEU A 229 17.11 -5.38 -26.41
CA LEU A 229 16.83 -5.13 -27.83
C LEU A 229 18.06 -5.34 -28.73
N THR A 230 19.19 -4.80 -28.35
CA THR A 230 20.40 -4.76 -29.21
C THR A 230 21.36 -5.91 -28.90
N GLY A 231 21.26 -6.53 -27.73
CA GLY A 231 22.21 -7.51 -27.23
C GLY A 231 23.60 -6.93 -26.91
N LYS A 232 23.70 -5.59 -26.84
CA LYS A 232 24.94 -4.90 -26.50
C LYS A 232 25.31 -5.14 -25.04
N ILE A 233 26.56 -5.50 -24.78
CA ILE A 233 27.09 -5.68 -23.44
C ILE A 233 27.15 -4.34 -22.74
N HIS A 234 26.52 -4.22 -21.57
CA HIS A 234 26.59 -3.08 -20.68
C HIS A 234 27.74 -3.22 -19.70
N ALA A 235 27.83 -4.38 -19.05
CA ALA A 235 28.87 -4.70 -18.09
C ALA A 235 29.22 -6.21 -18.11
N GLU A 236 30.45 -6.55 -17.80
CA GLU A 236 30.83 -7.94 -17.48
C GLU A 236 30.77 -8.14 -15.97
N LEU A 237 30.23 -9.29 -15.56
CA LEU A 237 30.00 -9.62 -14.15
C LEU A 237 30.94 -10.73 -13.69
N ASN A 238 31.55 -10.54 -12.53
CA ASN A 238 32.35 -11.57 -11.86
C ASN A 238 31.49 -12.53 -10.99
N HIS A 239 30.25 -12.16 -10.76
CA HIS A 239 29.26 -12.94 -10.02
C HIS A 239 27.86 -12.44 -10.37
N VAL A 240 26.90 -13.35 -10.39
CA VAL A 240 25.47 -13.03 -10.47
C VAL A 240 24.69 -13.91 -9.52
N ALA A 241 23.69 -13.31 -8.86
CA ALA A 241 22.67 -13.99 -8.09
C ALA A 241 21.33 -13.83 -8.82
N ILE A 242 20.71 -14.93 -9.21
CA ILE A 242 19.38 -14.93 -9.82
C ILE A 242 18.39 -15.37 -8.76
N PHE A 243 17.48 -14.46 -8.40
CA PHE A 243 16.52 -14.65 -7.34
C PHE A 243 15.24 -15.36 -7.87
N PRO A 244 14.54 -16.11 -7.00
CA PRO A 244 13.29 -16.76 -7.37
C PRO A 244 12.26 -15.81 -7.97
N ALA A 245 11.45 -16.32 -8.90
CA ALA A 245 10.39 -15.58 -9.57
C ALA A 245 9.14 -15.35 -8.70
N SER A 246 9.08 -15.97 -7.53
CA SER A 246 7.98 -15.84 -6.57
C SER A 246 8.50 -15.97 -5.14
N HIS A 247 7.80 -15.36 -4.18
CA HIS A 247 8.08 -15.56 -2.77
C HIS A 247 7.63 -16.96 -2.23
N TYR A 248 6.77 -17.65 -2.98
CA TYR A 248 6.20 -18.95 -2.62
C TYR A 248 6.87 -20.11 -3.37
N VAL A 249 8.17 -20.02 -3.60
CA VAL A 249 8.93 -21.11 -4.20
C VAL A 249 9.32 -22.10 -3.12
N VAL A 250 9.00 -23.36 -3.35
CA VAL A 250 9.26 -24.48 -2.43
C VAL A 250 9.92 -25.62 -3.22
N SER A 251 10.89 -26.29 -2.62
CA SER A 251 11.56 -27.43 -3.25
C SER A 251 10.60 -28.60 -3.50
N GLN A 252 10.86 -29.40 -4.52
CA GLN A 252 10.03 -30.58 -4.87
C GLN A 252 9.89 -31.59 -3.73
N GLU A 253 10.92 -31.74 -2.91
CA GLU A 253 10.89 -32.63 -1.75
C GLU A 253 9.90 -32.14 -0.69
N LYS A 254 9.87 -30.84 -0.45
CA LYS A 254 8.93 -30.22 0.50
C LYS A 254 7.49 -30.23 -0.01
N ILE A 255 7.28 -30.03 -1.32
CA ILE A 255 5.95 -30.17 -1.94
C ILE A 255 5.42 -31.57 -1.71
N LYS A 256 6.25 -32.59 -1.90
CA LYS A 256 5.83 -33.99 -1.65
C LYS A 256 5.44 -34.22 -0.21
N ALA A 257 6.29 -33.79 0.75
CA ALA A 257 5.99 -33.91 2.17
C ALA A 257 4.74 -33.10 2.57
N ALA A 258 4.55 -31.91 2.00
CA ALA A 258 3.36 -31.11 2.22
C ALA A 258 2.09 -31.81 1.71
N CYS A 259 2.13 -32.41 0.52
CA CYS A 259 1.00 -33.16 -0.03
C CYS A 259 0.58 -34.32 0.87
N ASP A 260 1.54 -35.05 1.45
CA ASP A 260 1.25 -36.15 2.37
C ASP A 260 0.57 -35.64 3.65
N ASN A 261 1.06 -34.55 4.21
CA ASN A 261 0.47 -33.92 5.40
C ASN A 261 -0.93 -33.31 5.12
N ILE A 262 -1.12 -32.70 3.95
CA ILE A 262 -2.44 -32.17 3.51
C ILE A 262 -3.44 -33.31 3.36
N GLU A 263 -3.03 -34.45 2.79
CA GLU A 263 -3.87 -35.62 2.63
C GLU A 263 -4.30 -36.22 3.97
N GLU A 264 -3.40 -36.26 4.95
CA GLU A 264 -3.69 -36.74 6.30
C GLU A 264 -4.69 -35.80 6.99
N GLU A 265 -4.45 -34.49 6.99
CA GLU A 265 -5.39 -33.49 7.53
C GLU A 265 -6.77 -33.56 6.87
N MET A 266 -6.82 -33.76 5.55
CA MET A 266 -8.07 -33.94 4.83
C MET A 266 -8.85 -35.18 5.33
N LYS A 267 -8.17 -36.31 5.51
CA LYS A 267 -8.81 -37.54 5.99
C LYS A 267 -9.38 -37.33 7.41
N GLU A 268 -8.63 -36.70 8.28
CA GLU A 268 -9.10 -36.34 9.63
C GLU A 268 -10.32 -35.42 9.58
N ARG A 269 -10.29 -34.39 8.72
CA ARG A 269 -11.39 -33.45 8.59
C ARG A 269 -12.66 -34.08 8.00
N VAL A 270 -12.51 -34.95 7.01
CA VAL A 270 -13.61 -35.73 6.46
C VAL A 270 -14.27 -36.63 7.53
N GLN A 271 -13.47 -37.28 8.35
CA GLN A 271 -13.99 -38.07 9.47
C GLN A 271 -14.73 -37.21 10.49
N PHE A 272 -14.21 -36.05 10.83
CA PHE A 272 -14.85 -35.09 11.70
C PHE A 272 -16.24 -34.70 11.19
N PHE A 273 -16.35 -34.31 9.91
CA PHE A 273 -17.63 -33.91 9.32
C PHE A 273 -18.63 -35.08 9.25
N LYS A 274 -18.15 -36.29 8.95
CA LYS A 274 -19.02 -37.50 8.96
C LYS A 274 -19.54 -37.81 10.37
N GLY A 275 -18.71 -37.60 11.40
CA GLY A 275 -19.10 -37.77 12.80
C GLY A 275 -20.15 -36.75 13.26
N GLU A 276 -20.16 -35.57 12.64
CA GLU A 276 -21.13 -34.49 12.89
C GLU A 276 -22.35 -34.55 11.97
N ASP A 277 -22.51 -35.60 11.17
CA ASP A 277 -23.58 -35.77 10.16
C ASP A 277 -23.59 -34.70 9.04
N LYS A 278 -22.43 -34.06 8.82
CA LYS A 278 -22.21 -33.02 7.79
C LYS A 278 -21.62 -33.63 6.51
N LEU A 279 -22.46 -34.38 5.79
CA LEU A 279 -22.00 -35.17 4.64
C LEU A 279 -21.63 -34.30 3.43
N ILE A 280 -22.30 -33.17 3.25
CA ILE A 280 -22.01 -32.22 2.16
C ILE A 280 -20.65 -31.58 2.37
N GLU A 281 -20.36 -31.13 3.58
CA GLU A 281 -19.06 -30.55 3.96
C GLU A 281 -17.93 -31.57 3.83
N ALA A 282 -18.18 -32.83 4.21
CA ALA A 282 -17.23 -33.91 4.07
C ALA A 282 -16.89 -34.17 2.59
N GLN A 283 -17.88 -34.23 1.72
CA GLN A 283 -17.67 -34.39 0.28
C GLN A 283 -16.93 -33.21 -0.34
N ARG A 284 -17.38 -31.99 -0.03
CA ARG A 284 -16.81 -30.74 -0.54
C ARG A 284 -15.32 -30.63 -0.24
N ILE A 285 -14.93 -30.84 1.02
CA ILE A 285 -13.51 -30.72 1.41
C ILE A 285 -12.67 -31.85 0.78
N ALA A 286 -13.21 -33.07 0.66
CA ALA A 286 -12.50 -34.18 0.04
C ALA A 286 -12.24 -33.91 -1.45
N GLU A 287 -13.25 -33.50 -2.21
CA GLU A 287 -13.12 -33.21 -3.64
C GLU A 287 -12.13 -32.08 -3.91
N ARG A 288 -12.28 -30.98 -3.20
CA ARG A 288 -11.39 -29.82 -3.36
C ARG A 288 -9.95 -30.16 -3.02
N THR A 289 -9.71 -30.79 -1.89
CA THR A 289 -8.36 -31.06 -1.41
C THR A 289 -7.67 -32.09 -2.30
N ASN A 290 -8.37 -33.14 -2.74
CA ASN A 290 -7.79 -34.14 -3.67
C ASN A 290 -7.38 -33.48 -4.99
N PHE A 291 -8.20 -32.60 -5.54
CA PHE A 291 -7.87 -31.85 -6.75
C PHE A 291 -6.63 -30.98 -6.54
N ASP A 292 -6.57 -30.23 -5.42
CA ASP A 292 -5.43 -29.37 -5.12
C ASP A 292 -4.13 -30.18 -4.92
N ILE A 293 -4.19 -31.36 -4.27
CA ILE A 293 -3.04 -32.29 -4.12
C ILE A 293 -2.55 -32.79 -5.48
N GLU A 294 -3.45 -33.15 -6.37
CA GLU A 294 -3.09 -33.61 -7.71
C GLU A 294 -2.36 -32.51 -8.49
N MET A 295 -2.90 -31.29 -8.45
CA MET A 295 -2.27 -30.14 -9.08
C MET A 295 -0.89 -29.82 -8.50
N LEU A 296 -0.74 -29.88 -7.17
CA LEU A 296 0.56 -29.66 -6.50
C LEU A 296 1.59 -30.73 -6.89
N ARG A 297 1.19 -32.01 -6.99
CA ARG A 297 2.10 -33.10 -7.39
C ARG A 297 2.54 -33.00 -8.85
N GLU A 298 1.64 -32.58 -9.74
CA GLU A 298 1.90 -32.53 -11.19
C GLU A 298 2.62 -31.24 -11.61
N THR A 299 2.22 -30.09 -11.06
CA THR A 299 2.68 -28.78 -11.53
C THR A 299 3.46 -27.99 -10.48
N GLY A 300 3.45 -28.42 -9.22
CA GLY A 300 4.00 -27.65 -8.10
C GLY A 300 3.14 -26.47 -7.68
N PHE A 301 1.93 -26.32 -8.23
CA PHE A 301 1.04 -25.20 -7.99
C PHE A 301 -0.43 -25.62 -7.97
N CYS A 302 -1.26 -24.94 -7.17
CA CYS A 302 -2.72 -25.04 -7.24
C CYS A 302 -3.37 -23.69 -6.96
N SER A 303 -4.62 -23.53 -7.39
CA SER A 303 -5.39 -22.32 -7.08
C SER A 303 -5.64 -22.20 -5.58
N GLY A 304 -5.23 -21.09 -4.96
CA GLY A 304 -5.33 -20.90 -3.51
C GLY A 304 -4.23 -21.64 -2.73
N ILE A 305 -3.07 -21.85 -3.34
CA ILE A 305 -1.88 -22.48 -2.73
C ILE A 305 -1.51 -21.88 -1.37
N GLU A 306 -1.77 -20.60 -1.17
CA GLU A 306 -1.53 -19.88 0.07
C GLU A 306 -2.28 -20.50 1.27
N ASN A 307 -3.41 -21.17 1.04
CA ASN A 307 -4.16 -21.85 2.11
C ASN A 307 -3.44 -23.09 2.66
N TYR A 308 -2.41 -23.55 1.98
CA TYR A 308 -1.55 -24.65 2.39
C TYR A 308 -0.17 -24.19 2.87
N SER A 309 0.03 -22.89 3.07
CA SER A 309 1.32 -22.28 3.42
C SER A 309 1.97 -22.89 4.66
N ARG A 310 1.19 -23.29 5.67
CA ARG A 310 1.69 -23.99 6.86
C ARG A 310 2.40 -25.29 6.52
N HIS A 311 1.78 -26.11 5.68
CA HIS A 311 2.34 -27.41 5.25
C HIS A 311 3.54 -27.20 4.31
N LEU A 312 3.45 -26.25 3.39
CA LEU A 312 4.53 -25.93 2.45
C LEU A 312 5.78 -25.41 3.17
N ASN A 313 5.60 -24.60 4.22
CA ASN A 313 6.69 -24.09 5.04
C ASN A 313 7.12 -25.02 6.17
N GLY A 314 6.47 -26.18 6.33
CA GLY A 314 6.79 -27.16 7.39
C GLY A 314 6.54 -26.62 8.81
N LEU A 315 5.61 -25.69 8.99
CA LEU A 315 5.32 -25.07 10.26
C LEU A 315 4.30 -25.88 11.08
N PRO A 316 4.41 -25.90 12.44
CA PRO A 316 3.38 -26.49 13.28
C PRO A 316 2.08 -25.67 13.27
N ALA A 317 0.98 -26.32 13.67
CA ALA A 317 -0.32 -25.64 13.76
C ALA A 317 -0.27 -24.44 14.71
N GLY A 318 -0.84 -23.31 14.27
CA GLY A 318 -0.88 -22.07 15.04
C GLY A 318 0.41 -21.25 15.04
N ALA A 319 1.47 -21.71 14.37
CA ALA A 319 2.70 -20.93 14.26
C ALA A 319 2.45 -19.62 13.51
N PRO A 320 3.15 -18.52 13.88
CA PRO A 320 3.09 -17.28 13.13
C PRO A 320 3.58 -17.50 11.68
N PRO A 321 2.96 -16.86 10.68
CA PRO A 321 3.43 -16.92 9.31
C PRO A 321 4.76 -16.17 9.18
N MET A 322 5.61 -16.61 8.25
CA MET A 322 6.75 -15.82 7.80
C MET A 322 6.29 -14.63 6.98
N THR A 323 6.81 -13.45 7.28
CA THR A 323 6.38 -12.17 6.70
C THR A 323 7.57 -11.38 6.15
N LEU A 324 7.34 -10.19 5.61
CA LEU A 324 8.42 -9.30 5.20
C LEU A 324 9.38 -8.96 6.37
N LEU A 325 8.86 -8.91 7.60
CA LEU A 325 9.69 -8.61 8.77
C LEU A 325 10.79 -9.66 8.99
N ASP A 326 10.52 -10.91 8.63
CA ASP A 326 11.49 -12.01 8.74
C ASP A 326 12.62 -11.94 7.70
N PHE A 327 12.47 -11.13 6.65
CA PHE A 327 13.53 -10.86 5.66
C PHE A 327 14.52 -9.79 6.13
N PHE A 328 14.18 -9.01 7.16
CA PHE A 328 15.10 -8.05 7.75
C PHE A 328 16.09 -8.72 8.71
N PRO A 329 17.28 -8.16 8.88
CA PRO A 329 18.16 -8.57 9.97
C PRO A 329 17.59 -8.16 11.33
N ASP A 330 18.03 -8.81 12.41
CA ASP A 330 17.48 -8.58 13.75
C ASP A 330 17.59 -7.14 14.25
N ASP A 331 18.57 -6.38 13.77
CA ASP A 331 18.90 -5.01 14.20
C ASP A 331 18.27 -3.90 13.33
N PHE A 332 17.14 -4.16 12.69
CA PHE A 332 16.49 -3.17 11.83
C PHE A 332 15.64 -2.15 12.60
N LEU A 333 15.40 -1.01 11.97
CA LEU A 333 14.55 0.06 12.47
C LEU A 333 13.16 -0.01 11.83
N ILE A 334 12.11 0.05 12.62
CA ILE A 334 10.74 0.26 12.14
C ILE A 334 10.35 1.72 12.34
N ILE A 335 9.85 2.37 11.31
CA ILE A 335 9.22 3.69 11.38
C ILE A 335 7.75 3.54 11.04
N VAL A 336 6.87 3.93 11.94
CA VAL A 336 5.42 3.86 11.73
C VAL A 336 4.91 5.27 11.46
N ASP A 337 4.62 5.57 10.20
CA ASP A 337 4.07 6.87 9.82
C ASP A 337 2.57 6.93 10.08
N GLU A 338 2.09 8.11 10.51
CA GLU A 338 0.73 8.32 11.01
C GLU A 338 0.32 7.19 11.98
N SER A 339 1.17 6.97 12.99
CA SER A 339 1.11 5.82 13.91
C SER A 339 -0.23 5.68 14.61
N HIS A 340 -0.90 6.79 14.93
CA HIS A 340 -2.25 6.82 15.51
C HIS A 340 -3.31 6.12 14.64
N MET A 341 -3.07 5.99 13.32
CA MET A 341 -3.90 5.25 12.37
C MET A 341 -3.34 3.87 12.06
N THR A 342 -2.04 3.79 11.87
CA THR A 342 -1.34 2.58 11.39
C THR A 342 -1.32 1.48 12.44
N ILE A 343 -1.07 1.79 13.70
CA ILE A 343 -1.03 0.81 14.80
C ILE A 343 -2.40 0.15 15.03
N PRO A 344 -3.52 0.90 15.14
CA PRO A 344 -4.85 0.28 15.22
C PRO A 344 -5.19 -0.59 14.02
N GLN A 345 -4.73 -0.23 12.82
CA GLN A 345 -4.93 -1.02 11.62
C GLN A 345 -4.18 -2.35 11.68
N ILE A 346 -2.91 -2.35 12.08
CA ILE A 346 -2.13 -3.58 12.29
C ILE A 346 -2.84 -4.48 13.30
N ARG A 347 -3.30 -3.93 14.41
CA ARG A 347 -4.02 -4.67 15.47
C ARG A 347 -5.33 -5.30 14.97
N GLY A 348 -6.07 -4.61 14.10
CA GLY A 348 -7.37 -5.04 13.60
C GLY A 348 -7.34 -6.12 12.52
N MET A 349 -6.23 -6.28 11.79
CA MET A 349 -6.16 -7.15 10.61
C MET A 349 -6.39 -8.64 10.92
N TYR A 350 -5.82 -9.15 11.99
CA TYR A 350 -5.92 -10.57 12.36
C TYR A 350 -7.36 -11.04 12.60
N ALA A 351 -8.13 -10.28 13.39
CA ALA A 351 -9.48 -10.69 13.78
C ALA A 351 -10.44 -10.79 12.59
N GLY A 352 -10.36 -9.85 11.65
CA GLY A 352 -11.18 -9.85 10.44
C GLY A 352 -10.90 -11.04 9.52
N ASP A 353 -9.61 -11.35 9.29
CA ASP A 353 -9.19 -12.49 8.47
C ASP A 353 -9.62 -13.82 9.09
N ARG A 354 -9.41 -13.99 10.39
CA ARG A 354 -9.76 -15.21 11.11
C ARG A 354 -11.26 -15.50 11.07
N SER A 355 -12.11 -14.50 11.31
CA SER A 355 -13.58 -14.67 11.28
C SER A 355 -14.08 -15.19 9.92
N ARG A 356 -13.58 -14.60 8.85
CA ARG A 356 -13.92 -15.01 7.48
C ARG A 356 -13.47 -16.44 7.17
N LYS A 357 -12.24 -16.79 7.48
CA LYS A 357 -11.67 -18.13 7.22
C LYS A 357 -12.28 -19.21 8.10
N GLN A 358 -12.64 -18.89 9.34
CA GLN A 358 -13.32 -19.85 10.22
C GLN A 358 -14.61 -20.34 9.59
N THR A 359 -15.40 -19.45 8.98
CA THR A 359 -16.62 -19.85 8.26
C THR A 359 -16.32 -20.79 7.09
N LEU A 360 -15.26 -20.52 6.30
CA LEU A 360 -14.85 -21.44 5.21
C LEU A 360 -14.45 -22.83 5.72
N VAL A 361 -13.78 -22.89 6.86
CA VAL A 361 -13.37 -24.15 7.49
C VAL A 361 -14.57 -24.90 8.06
N ASP A 362 -15.50 -24.22 8.74
CA ASP A 362 -16.65 -24.82 9.37
C ASP A 362 -17.66 -25.42 8.37
N TYR A 363 -17.68 -24.88 7.15
CA TYR A 363 -18.55 -25.34 6.06
C TYR A 363 -17.84 -26.18 4.97
N GLY A 364 -16.63 -26.64 5.24
CA GLY A 364 -15.91 -27.58 4.39
C GLY A 364 -15.36 -27.01 3.09
N PHE A 365 -15.17 -25.70 2.97
CA PHE A 365 -14.52 -25.09 1.81
C PHE A 365 -12.99 -25.08 1.93
N ARG A 366 -12.46 -25.06 3.15
CA ARG A 366 -11.03 -25.09 3.43
C ARG A 366 -10.71 -25.99 4.62
N LEU A 367 -9.46 -26.51 4.62
CA LEU A 367 -8.92 -27.25 5.76
C LEU A 367 -8.64 -26.32 6.94
N PRO A 368 -8.59 -26.83 8.18
CA PRO A 368 -8.19 -26.04 9.35
C PRO A 368 -6.85 -25.31 9.21
N SER A 369 -5.89 -25.89 8.46
CA SER A 369 -4.59 -25.28 8.17
C SER A 369 -4.68 -23.95 7.40
N ALA A 370 -5.78 -23.70 6.71
CA ALA A 370 -6.02 -22.41 6.07
C ALA A 370 -6.11 -21.23 7.06
N LEU A 371 -6.43 -21.50 8.33
CA LEU A 371 -6.43 -20.51 9.39
C LEU A 371 -5.02 -19.98 9.72
N ASP A 372 -3.97 -20.72 9.37
CA ASP A 372 -2.58 -20.33 9.61
C ASP A 372 -2.00 -19.49 8.45
N ASN A 373 -2.69 -19.41 7.31
CA ASN A 373 -2.45 -18.39 6.28
C ASN A 373 -3.16 -17.10 6.69
N ARG A 374 -2.52 -16.30 7.49
CA ARG A 374 -3.10 -15.15 8.17
C ARG A 374 -2.07 -14.02 8.35
N PRO A 375 -2.49 -12.80 8.62
CA PRO A 375 -1.54 -11.79 9.09
C PRO A 375 -1.02 -12.16 10.50
N LEU A 376 0.08 -11.53 10.89
CA LEU A 376 0.53 -11.57 12.29
C LEU A 376 -0.59 -11.01 13.19
N ASN A 377 -0.76 -11.62 14.36
CA ASN A 377 -1.48 -10.93 15.42
C ASN A 377 -0.58 -9.84 16.02
N PHE A 378 -1.16 -8.98 16.87
CA PHE A 378 -0.43 -7.81 17.35
C PHE A 378 0.77 -8.17 18.25
N GLU A 379 0.64 -9.20 19.09
CA GLU A 379 1.74 -9.68 19.96
C GLU A 379 2.90 -10.28 19.13
N GLU A 380 2.58 -11.01 18.07
CA GLU A 380 3.57 -11.54 17.13
C GLU A 380 4.28 -10.42 16.37
N PHE A 381 3.55 -9.37 15.97
CA PHE A 381 4.15 -8.18 15.39
C PHE A 381 5.09 -7.47 16.37
N GLU A 382 4.68 -7.29 17.62
CA GLU A 382 5.51 -6.69 18.66
C GLU A 382 6.79 -7.49 18.91
N ALA A 383 6.74 -8.81 18.78
CA ALA A 383 7.91 -9.67 18.95
C ALA A 383 9.02 -9.46 17.90
N HIS A 384 8.71 -8.86 16.76
CA HIS A 384 9.69 -8.51 15.72
C HIS A 384 10.38 -7.15 15.95
N ILE A 385 9.93 -6.38 16.93
CA ILE A 385 10.40 -5.01 17.14
C ILE A 385 11.71 -5.00 17.92
N ASP A 386 12.83 -4.67 17.26
CA ASP A 386 14.06 -4.26 17.93
C ASP A 386 13.97 -2.79 18.35
N GLN A 387 13.79 -1.89 17.40
CA GLN A 387 13.59 -0.46 17.64
C GLN A 387 12.50 0.09 16.74
N MET A 388 11.63 0.92 17.30
CA MET A 388 10.50 1.51 16.58
C MET A 388 10.36 3.00 16.85
N MET A 389 10.22 3.78 15.79
CA MET A 389 9.90 5.20 15.84
C MET A 389 8.45 5.42 15.40
N PHE A 390 7.65 5.98 16.30
CA PHE A 390 6.31 6.46 15.97
C PHE A 390 6.41 7.88 15.40
N VAL A 391 5.70 8.14 14.31
CA VAL A 391 5.61 9.45 13.69
C VAL A 391 4.15 9.84 13.58
N SER A 392 3.75 10.88 14.29
CA SER A 392 2.36 11.37 14.29
C SER A 392 2.27 12.82 14.73
N ALA A 393 1.29 13.55 14.21
CA ALA A 393 0.90 14.86 14.77
C ALA A 393 -0.01 14.72 16.00
N THR A 394 -0.57 13.54 16.22
CA THR A 394 -1.54 13.21 17.27
C THR A 394 -1.30 11.80 17.80
N PRO A 395 -0.18 11.55 18.52
CA PRO A 395 0.09 10.23 19.10
C PRO A 395 -1.06 9.75 19.98
N SER A 396 -1.44 8.47 19.83
CA SER A 396 -2.51 7.82 20.59
C SER A 396 -2.00 7.24 21.92
N ASP A 397 -2.88 6.54 22.63
CA ASP A 397 -2.53 5.98 23.95
C ASP A 397 -1.45 4.91 23.84
N TYR A 398 -1.43 4.11 22.77
CA TYR A 398 -0.41 3.08 22.58
C TYR A 398 0.99 3.69 22.53
N GLU A 399 1.19 4.75 21.76
CA GLU A 399 2.47 5.46 21.68
C GLU A 399 2.84 6.05 23.04
N LYS A 400 1.90 6.71 23.72
CA LYS A 400 2.12 7.32 25.05
C LYS A 400 2.52 6.32 26.12
N GLU A 401 1.99 5.10 26.06
CA GLU A 401 2.27 4.03 27.01
C GLU A 401 3.63 3.36 26.78
N HIS A 402 4.13 3.34 25.54
CA HIS A 402 5.35 2.61 25.17
C HIS A 402 6.56 3.50 24.96
N GLU A 403 6.38 4.77 24.61
CA GLU A 403 7.50 5.67 24.31
C GLU A 403 8.43 5.90 25.51
N LEU A 404 9.72 5.76 25.27
CA LEU A 404 10.78 6.09 26.21
C LEU A 404 11.30 7.51 26.01
N LEU A 405 11.08 8.05 24.83
CA LEU A 405 11.39 9.43 24.45
C LEU A 405 10.28 9.96 23.55
N ARG A 406 9.88 11.20 23.81
CA ARG A 406 9.06 12.00 22.89
C ARG A 406 9.79 13.28 22.54
N THR A 407 9.96 13.52 21.25
CA THR A 407 10.43 14.81 20.76
C THR A 407 9.37 15.48 19.91
N GLU A 408 9.30 16.80 19.96
CA GLU A 408 8.31 17.59 19.24
C GLU A 408 8.95 18.34 18.07
N GLN A 409 8.26 18.33 16.94
CA GLN A 409 8.62 19.06 15.74
C GLN A 409 7.42 19.90 15.29
N ILE A 410 7.29 21.09 15.87
CA ILE A 410 6.14 21.99 15.71
C ILE A 410 6.43 23.07 14.67
N ILE A 411 7.68 23.52 14.58
CA ILE A 411 8.07 24.60 13.69
C ILE A 411 8.00 24.17 12.22
N ARG A 412 7.24 24.93 11.43
CA ARG A 412 7.23 24.80 9.96
C ARG A 412 8.25 25.76 9.38
N PRO A 413 9.16 25.30 8.50
CA PRO A 413 10.13 26.16 7.84
C PRO A 413 9.51 27.31 7.04
N THR A 414 8.27 27.13 6.57
CA THR A 414 7.50 28.15 5.82
C THR A 414 6.93 29.26 6.70
N GLY A 415 7.04 29.13 8.02
CA GLY A 415 6.43 30.05 8.99
C GLY A 415 4.91 29.93 9.14
N LEU A 416 4.27 28.98 8.46
CA LEU A 416 2.81 28.81 8.52
C LEU A 416 2.34 28.45 9.92
N LEU A 417 1.34 29.18 10.38
CA LEU A 417 0.70 28.99 11.69
C LEU A 417 -0.33 27.87 11.61
N ASP A 418 -0.61 27.21 12.73
CA ASP A 418 -1.85 26.48 12.89
C ASP A 418 -3.03 27.45 12.73
N PRO A 419 -4.15 27.03 12.08
CA PRO A 419 -5.23 27.95 11.77
C PRO A 419 -5.95 28.44 13.02
N GLU A 420 -6.51 29.63 12.95
CA GLU A 420 -7.42 30.14 13.97
C GLU A 420 -8.75 29.37 13.90
N VAL A 421 -9.25 28.96 15.06
CA VAL A 421 -10.50 28.20 15.18
C VAL A 421 -11.56 29.04 15.86
N GLN A 422 -12.72 29.21 15.19
CA GLN A 422 -13.88 29.89 15.74
C GLN A 422 -14.96 28.84 16.05
N VAL A 423 -15.58 28.95 17.21
CA VAL A 423 -16.75 28.14 17.58
C VAL A 423 -18.00 28.99 17.41
N ARG A 424 -18.98 28.49 16.64
CA ARG A 424 -20.24 29.16 16.36
C ARG A 424 -21.42 28.23 16.70
N PRO A 425 -22.62 28.78 17.01
CA PRO A 425 -23.79 27.98 17.40
C PRO A 425 -24.27 27.07 16.25
N VAL A 426 -24.89 25.95 16.61
CA VAL A 426 -25.46 25.00 15.65
C VAL A 426 -26.74 25.58 15.00
N GLU A 427 -27.52 26.36 15.72
CA GLU A 427 -28.71 27.01 15.17
C GLU A 427 -28.31 27.99 14.04
N GLY A 428 -28.86 27.77 12.85
CA GLY A 428 -28.53 28.55 11.66
C GLY A 428 -27.19 28.20 11.02
N GLN A 429 -26.54 27.11 11.40
CA GLN A 429 -25.20 26.72 10.89
C GLN A 429 -25.13 26.64 9.37
N ILE A 430 -26.17 26.19 8.69
CA ILE A 430 -26.15 26.06 7.22
C ILE A 430 -26.17 27.42 6.54
N ASP A 431 -27.00 28.35 7.01
CA ASP A 431 -27.07 29.70 6.44
C ASP A 431 -25.76 30.47 6.70
N ASP A 432 -25.20 30.37 7.90
CA ASP A 432 -23.89 30.96 8.25
C ASP A 432 -22.79 30.35 7.40
N LEU A 433 -22.76 29.02 7.25
CA LEU A 433 -21.79 28.31 6.43
C LEU A 433 -21.85 28.75 4.95
N ILE A 434 -23.04 28.86 4.37
CA ILE A 434 -23.21 29.34 2.98
C ILE A 434 -22.67 30.78 2.84
N GLY A 435 -22.91 31.62 3.84
CA GLY A 435 -22.37 32.96 3.87
C GLY A 435 -20.84 33.00 3.85
N GLU A 436 -20.19 32.15 4.68
CA GLU A 436 -18.73 32.03 4.71
C GLU A 436 -18.18 31.40 3.42
N VAL A 437 -18.80 30.34 2.92
CA VAL A 437 -18.40 29.72 1.64
C VAL A 437 -18.43 30.74 0.49
N ASN A 438 -19.46 31.57 0.39
CA ASN A 438 -19.54 32.60 -0.64
C ASN A 438 -18.45 33.67 -0.51
N LYS A 439 -18.03 34.02 0.70
CA LYS A 439 -16.88 34.92 0.91
C LYS A 439 -15.58 34.32 0.39
N GLU A 440 -15.34 33.02 0.67
CA GLU A 440 -14.15 32.32 0.21
C GLU A 440 -14.14 32.17 -1.32
N ILE A 441 -15.27 31.79 -1.92
CA ILE A 441 -15.41 31.67 -3.38
C ILE A 441 -15.14 33.00 -4.08
N ALA A 442 -15.62 34.13 -3.52
CA ALA A 442 -15.36 35.46 -4.06
C ALA A 442 -13.87 35.81 -4.13
N GLN A 443 -13.04 35.18 -3.32
CA GLN A 443 -11.59 35.32 -3.29
C GLN A 443 -10.85 34.19 -4.04
N HIS A 444 -11.56 33.33 -4.76
CA HIS A 444 -11.03 32.15 -5.46
C HIS A 444 -10.37 31.12 -4.51
N HIS A 445 -10.84 31.04 -3.30
CA HIS A 445 -10.41 30.10 -2.28
C HIS A 445 -11.21 28.79 -2.33
N LYS A 446 -10.70 27.74 -1.67
CA LYS A 446 -11.32 26.44 -1.57
C LYS A 446 -11.77 26.14 -0.15
N VAL A 447 -12.87 25.42 -0.05
CA VAL A 447 -13.52 25.09 1.23
C VAL A 447 -13.67 23.58 1.42
N LEU A 448 -13.37 23.12 2.62
CA LEU A 448 -13.56 21.74 3.06
C LEU A 448 -14.64 21.69 4.15
N ILE A 449 -15.63 20.82 4.01
CA ILE A 449 -16.71 20.70 4.99
C ILE A 449 -16.81 19.26 5.46
N THR A 450 -16.83 19.05 6.77
CA THR A 450 -17.03 17.72 7.37
C THR A 450 -18.40 17.61 8.03
N THR A 451 -19.10 16.49 7.72
CA THR A 451 -20.39 16.12 8.28
C THR A 451 -20.29 14.82 9.09
N LEU A 452 -21.36 14.44 9.79
CA LEU A 452 -21.41 13.22 10.60
C LEU A 452 -21.94 12.00 9.85
N THR A 453 -22.79 12.20 8.84
CA THR A 453 -23.47 11.10 8.14
C THR A 453 -23.44 11.28 6.62
N LYS A 454 -23.52 10.17 5.89
CA LYS A 454 -23.67 10.17 4.42
C LYS A 454 -24.85 11.03 3.97
N ARG A 455 -26.01 10.82 4.59
CA ARG A 455 -27.22 11.55 4.26
C ARG A 455 -27.05 13.06 4.43
N MET A 456 -26.44 13.50 5.54
CA MET A 456 -26.19 14.92 5.77
C MET A 456 -25.22 15.50 4.71
N ALA A 457 -24.21 14.74 4.31
CA ALA A 457 -23.27 15.16 3.27
C ALA A 457 -23.97 15.27 1.91
N GLU A 458 -24.81 14.32 1.55
CA GLU A 458 -25.59 14.31 0.31
C GLU A 458 -26.60 15.48 0.28
N ASP A 459 -27.43 15.61 1.33
CA ASP A 459 -28.42 16.68 1.44
C ASP A 459 -27.76 18.07 1.37
N LEU A 460 -26.61 18.27 2.04
CA LEU A 460 -25.86 19.52 2.01
C LEU A 460 -25.27 19.79 0.62
N THR A 461 -24.72 18.76 -0.04
CA THR A 461 -24.16 18.88 -1.38
C THR A 461 -25.21 19.28 -2.38
N ASP A 462 -26.39 18.66 -2.32
CA ASP A 462 -27.50 18.98 -3.23
C ASP A 462 -28.05 20.40 -2.96
N TYR A 463 -28.21 20.79 -1.71
CA TYR A 463 -28.59 22.15 -1.35
C TYR A 463 -27.60 23.20 -1.86
N MET A 464 -26.28 22.94 -1.72
CA MET A 464 -25.24 23.84 -2.23
C MET A 464 -25.29 23.98 -3.76
N LYS A 465 -25.56 22.89 -4.48
CA LYS A 465 -25.78 22.92 -5.95
C LYS A 465 -26.98 23.77 -6.33
N GLU A 466 -28.09 23.63 -5.59
CA GLU A 466 -29.31 24.41 -5.83
C GLU A 466 -29.10 25.91 -5.67
N VAL A 467 -28.27 26.31 -4.72
CA VAL A 467 -27.89 27.73 -4.53
C VAL A 467 -26.72 28.19 -5.41
N GLY A 468 -26.30 27.37 -6.37
CA GLY A 468 -25.33 27.72 -7.40
C GLY A 468 -23.85 27.59 -7.00
N ILE A 469 -23.53 26.85 -5.93
CA ILE A 469 -22.16 26.60 -5.49
C ILE A 469 -21.60 25.38 -6.22
N ARG A 470 -20.38 25.48 -6.75
CA ARG A 470 -19.66 24.36 -7.36
C ARG A 470 -19.11 23.44 -6.24
N VAL A 471 -19.80 22.34 -5.97
CA VAL A 471 -19.51 21.43 -4.85
C VAL A 471 -19.46 19.99 -5.30
N LYS A 472 -18.56 19.22 -4.69
CA LYS A 472 -18.51 17.74 -4.81
C LYS A 472 -18.59 17.09 -3.44
N TYR A 473 -19.16 15.89 -3.40
CA TYR A 473 -19.17 15.02 -2.22
C TYR A 473 -18.16 13.90 -2.40
N LEU A 474 -17.31 13.71 -1.37
CA LEU A 474 -16.35 12.63 -1.30
C LEU A 474 -16.87 11.55 -0.35
N HIS A 475 -17.38 10.45 -0.90
CA HIS A 475 -17.90 9.32 -0.11
C HIS A 475 -16.88 8.17 -0.01
N SER A 476 -17.16 7.22 0.91
CA SER A 476 -16.26 6.12 1.24
C SER A 476 -16.06 5.10 0.11
N ASP A 477 -17.02 5.04 -0.83
CA ASP A 477 -17.08 4.02 -1.86
C ASP A 477 -16.40 4.46 -3.18
N ILE A 478 -15.87 5.69 -3.20
CA ILE A 478 -15.09 6.22 -4.34
C ILE A 478 -13.72 5.53 -4.37
N ASP A 479 -13.32 5.04 -5.54
CA ASP A 479 -12.03 4.41 -5.73
C ASP A 479 -10.85 5.39 -5.61
N THR A 480 -9.64 4.88 -5.53
CA THR A 480 -8.44 5.69 -5.33
C THR A 480 -8.15 6.61 -6.50
N LEU A 481 -8.49 6.22 -7.73
CA LEU A 481 -8.26 7.01 -8.94
C LEU A 481 -9.26 8.15 -9.05
N GLU A 482 -10.55 7.87 -8.87
CA GLU A 482 -11.61 8.88 -8.88
C GLU A 482 -11.37 9.91 -7.78
N ARG A 483 -10.91 9.47 -6.61
CA ARG A 483 -10.52 10.35 -5.52
C ARG A 483 -9.36 11.27 -5.88
N ALA A 484 -8.30 10.74 -6.49
CA ALA A 484 -7.18 11.54 -6.99
C ALA A 484 -7.64 12.55 -8.04
N GLN A 485 -8.60 12.17 -8.89
CA GLN A 485 -9.21 13.06 -9.87
C GLN A 485 -10.01 14.19 -9.21
N ILE A 486 -10.82 13.87 -8.17
CA ILE A 486 -11.58 14.89 -7.43
C ILE A 486 -10.63 15.93 -6.79
N ILE A 487 -9.55 15.48 -6.16
CA ILE A 487 -8.54 16.37 -5.57
C ILE A 487 -7.90 17.25 -6.64
N ARG A 488 -7.53 16.67 -7.77
CA ARG A 488 -6.97 17.38 -8.91
C ARG A 488 -7.94 18.42 -9.45
N ASP A 489 -9.20 18.06 -9.64
CA ASP A 489 -10.25 18.94 -10.17
C ASP A 489 -10.45 20.16 -9.25
N MET A 490 -10.44 19.96 -7.93
CA MET A 490 -10.50 21.04 -6.96
C MET A 490 -9.32 22.01 -7.11
N ARG A 491 -8.10 21.49 -7.26
CA ARG A 491 -6.88 22.27 -7.46
C ARG A 491 -6.82 22.98 -8.80
N LEU A 492 -7.49 22.43 -9.84
CA LEU A 492 -7.63 23.02 -11.17
C LEU A 492 -8.83 23.98 -11.29
N ASP A 493 -9.46 24.34 -10.19
CA ASP A 493 -10.59 25.26 -10.14
C ASP A 493 -11.86 24.77 -10.85
N VAL A 494 -12.06 23.47 -10.97
CA VAL A 494 -13.29 22.89 -11.53
C VAL A 494 -14.46 23.05 -10.55
N PHE A 495 -14.20 22.96 -9.24
CA PHE A 495 -15.18 23.21 -8.19
C PHE A 495 -14.52 23.85 -6.95
N ASP A 496 -15.33 24.38 -6.02
CA ASP A 496 -14.84 25.22 -4.92
C ASP A 496 -14.97 24.55 -3.55
N VAL A 497 -15.95 23.67 -3.38
CA VAL A 497 -16.30 23.08 -2.09
C VAL A 497 -16.24 21.57 -2.15
N LEU A 498 -15.55 20.97 -1.19
CA LEU A 498 -15.51 19.53 -0.99
C LEU A 498 -16.21 19.18 0.32
N VAL A 499 -17.25 18.35 0.25
CA VAL A 499 -18.00 17.84 1.42
C VAL A 499 -17.62 16.38 1.65
N GLY A 500 -17.41 15.98 2.90
CA GLY A 500 -17.16 14.59 3.25
C GLY A 500 -17.44 14.29 4.72
N ILE A 501 -17.42 13.00 5.08
CA ILE A 501 -17.65 12.55 6.45
C ILE A 501 -16.33 12.42 7.20
N ASN A 502 -15.43 11.63 6.65
CA ASN A 502 -14.11 11.37 7.20
C ASN A 502 -13.04 11.66 6.16
N LEU A 503 -12.65 12.91 6.09
CA LEU A 503 -11.66 13.40 5.15
C LEU A 503 -10.21 13.19 5.66
N LEU A 504 -10.04 12.46 6.78
CA LEU A 504 -8.74 12.20 7.40
C LEU A 504 -7.99 11.04 6.77
N ARG A 505 -8.72 10.04 6.28
CA ARG A 505 -8.14 8.79 5.78
C ARG A 505 -7.25 8.96 4.54
N GLU A 506 -7.23 10.13 3.92
CA GLU A 506 -6.93 10.23 2.51
C GLU A 506 -5.80 11.16 2.14
N GLY A 507 -5.01 11.58 3.13
CA GLY A 507 -3.83 12.40 2.85
C GLY A 507 -4.15 13.65 2.01
N LEU A 508 -5.34 14.26 2.21
CA LEU A 508 -5.75 15.47 1.49
C LEU A 508 -4.76 16.60 1.75
N ASP A 509 -3.87 16.78 0.80
CA ASP A 509 -2.85 17.82 0.81
C ASP A 509 -3.19 18.87 -0.26
N ILE A 510 -4.12 19.76 0.08
CA ILE A 510 -4.62 20.79 -0.82
C ILE A 510 -4.26 22.17 -0.22
N PRO A 511 -3.15 22.79 -0.68
CA PRO A 511 -2.72 24.09 -0.16
C PRO A 511 -3.69 25.24 -0.41
N GLU A 512 -4.60 25.06 -1.36
CA GLU A 512 -5.59 26.06 -1.74
C GLU A 512 -6.78 26.15 -0.78
N ILE A 513 -6.88 25.24 0.21
CA ILE A 513 -7.94 25.28 1.24
C ILE A 513 -7.66 26.39 2.23
N THR A 514 -8.59 27.33 2.36
CA THR A 514 -8.56 28.44 3.32
C THR A 514 -9.57 28.27 4.44
N LEU A 515 -10.73 27.64 4.18
CA LEU A 515 -11.75 27.37 5.18
C LEU A 515 -11.96 25.88 5.36
N VAL A 516 -11.91 25.43 6.60
CA VAL A 516 -12.40 24.12 7.03
C VAL A 516 -13.58 24.33 7.97
N ALA A 517 -14.74 23.81 7.59
CA ALA A 517 -15.95 23.88 8.41
C ALA A 517 -16.27 22.48 8.99
N ILE A 518 -16.49 22.41 10.30
CA ILE A 518 -16.82 21.21 11.04
C ILE A 518 -18.22 21.35 11.58
N LEU A 519 -19.18 20.66 10.98
CA LEU A 519 -20.57 20.68 11.41
C LEU A 519 -20.77 19.75 12.61
N ASP A 520 -21.67 20.14 13.51
CA ASP A 520 -21.99 19.36 14.71
C ASP A 520 -20.74 18.87 15.46
N ALA A 521 -19.82 19.77 15.74
CA ALA A 521 -18.52 19.45 16.35
C ALA A 521 -18.67 18.96 17.81
N ASP A 522 -19.78 19.24 18.48
CA ASP A 522 -20.10 18.82 19.86
C ASP A 522 -20.76 17.44 19.94
N LYS A 523 -20.97 16.74 18.83
CA LYS A 523 -21.48 15.37 18.81
C LYS A 523 -20.33 14.40 19.01
N GLU A 524 -20.01 14.10 20.27
CA GLU A 524 -18.92 13.21 20.62
C GLU A 524 -19.00 11.85 19.92
N GLY A 525 -17.84 11.33 19.52
CA GLY A 525 -17.69 10.07 18.82
C GLY A 525 -16.36 10.02 18.06
N PHE A 526 -16.12 8.94 17.36
CA PHE A 526 -14.86 8.74 16.60
C PHE A 526 -14.54 9.90 15.64
N LEU A 527 -15.54 10.42 14.93
CA LEU A 527 -15.38 11.52 13.96
C LEU A 527 -15.19 12.91 14.61
N ARG A 528 -15.40 13.04 15.89
CA ARG A 528 -15.28 14.28 16.68
C ARG A 528 -14.41 14.09 17.92
N SER A 529 -13.55 13.07 17.92
CA SER A 529 -12.49 12.90 18.91
C SER A 529 -11.46 14.03 18.80
N ALA A 530 -10.70 14.28 19.85
CA ALA A 530 -9.63 15.28 19.83
C ALA A 530 -8.65 15.06 18.65
N THR A 531 -8.22 13.83 18.43
CA THR A 531 -7.38 13.43 17.29
C THR A 531 -8.00 13.79 15.96
N SER A 532 -9.28 13.41 15.74
CA SER A 532 -10.00 13.73 14.51
C SER A 532 -10.11 15.23 14.28
N LEU A 533 -10.42 16.00 15.31
CA LEU A 533 -10.54 17.47 15.24
C LEU A 533 -9.20 18.11 14.90
N ILE A 534 -8.12 17.75 15.59
CA ILE A 534 -6.76 18.29 15.32
C ILE A 534 -6.33 17.97 13.87
N GLN A 535 -6.54 16.75 13.42
CA GLN A 535 -6.20 16.35 12.05
C GLN A 535 -7.03 17.13 11.01
N THR A 536 -8.29 17.35 11.26
CA THR A 536 -9.18 18.14 10.39
C THR A 536 -8.78 19.61 10.35
N ILE A 537 -8.51 20.20 11.49
CA ILE A 537 -7.98 21.57 11.63
C ILE A 537 -6.68 21.72 10.82
N GLY A 538 -5.80 20.75 10.92
CA GLY A 538 -4.51 20.73 10.20
C GLY A 538 -4.62 20.80 8.68
N ARG A 539 -5.79 20.52 8.09
CA ARG A 539 -6.01 20.66 6.65
C ARG A 539 -5.97 22.11 6.17
N ALA A 540 -6.30 23.07 7.03
CA ALA A 540 -6.19 24.51 6.74
C ALA A 540 -4.78 25.09 7.03
N ALA A 541 -3.89 24.33 7.64
CA ALA A 541 -2.56 24.80 8.08
C ALA A 541 -1.53 24.99 6.95
N ARG A 542 -1.90 24.75 5.70
CA ARG A 542 -1.02 24.89 4.53
C ARG A 542 -1.19 26.20 3.78
N ASN A 543 -2.16 26.99 4.20
CA ASN A 543 -2.45 28.29 3.64
C ASN A 543 -2.27 29.36 4.71
N ALA A 544 -1.64 30.47 4.36
CA ALA A 544 -1.42 31.59 5.30
C ALA A 544 -2.74 32.25 5.76
N GLU A 545 -3.80 32.15 4.97
CA GLU A 545 -5.14 32.65 5.28
C GLU A 545 -6.07 31.55 5.82
N GLY A 546 -5.50 30.37 6.16
CA GLY A 546 -6.24 29.21 6.66
C GLY A 546 -6.93 29.49 7.99
N HIS A 547 -8.22 29.17 8.08
CA HIS A 547 -9.02 29.26 9.31
C HIS A 547 -10.06 28.15 9.38
N VAL A 548 -10.60 27.91 10.58
CA VAL A 548 -11.53 26.83 10.86
C VAL A 548 -12.76 27.36 11.59
N ILE A 549 -13.92 26.89 11.21
CA ILE A 549 -15.18 27.12 11.93
C ILE A 549 -15.72 25.80 12.44
N MET A 550 -15.91 25.71 13.75
CA MET A 550 -16.61 24.60 14.40
C MET A 550 -18.02 25.05 14.79
N TYR A 551 -19.03 24.34 14.32
CA TYR A 551 -20.41 24.58 14.75
C TYR A 551 -20.74 23.67 15.92
N ALA A 552 -20.95 24.26 17.10
CA ALA A 552 -21.20 23.57 18.34
C ALA A 552 -21.99 24.48 19.32
N ASP A 553 -22.91 23.90 20.08
CA ASP A 553 -23.62 24.61 21.15
C ASP A 553 -22.88 24.50 22.50
N THR A 554 -22.10 23.42 22.67
CA THR A 554 -21.28 23.18 23.86
C THR A 554 -19.84 22.83 23.45
N ILE A 555 -18.87 23.23 24.25
CA ILE A 555 -17.47 22.82 24.05
C ILE A 555 -17.25 21.52 24.82
N THR A 556 -17.11 20.41 24.09
CA THR A 556 -16.81 19.09 24.65
C THR A 556 -15.36 18.99 25.11
N ASP A 557 -15.01 17.94 25.85
CA ASP A 557 -13.64 17.71 26.28
C ASP A 557 -12.72 17.47 25.08
N SER A 558 -13.17 16.74 24.05
CA SER A 558 -12.44 16.54 22.79
C SER A 558 -12.20 17.86 22.04
N MET A 559 -13.19 18.73 21.99
CA MET A 559 -13.06 20.07 21.40
C MET A 559 -12.05 20.92 22.18
N ARG A 560 -12.13 20.89 23.52
CA ARG A 560 -11.24 21.65 24.39
C ARG A 560 -9.79 21.24 24.18
N GLU A 561 -9.50 19.94 24.19
CA GLU A 561 -8.17 19.39 23.92
C GLU A 561 -7.67 19.82 22.53
N ALA A 562 -8.51 19.75 21.50
CA ALA A 562 -8.14 20.17 20.15
C ALA A 562 -7.86 21.67 20.05
N LEU A 563 -8.68 22.50 20.68
CA LEU A 563 -8.49 23.96 20.70
C LEU A 563 -7.22 24.36 21.46
N ASP A 564 -7.00 23.78 22.64
CA ASP A 564 -5.83 24.07 23.47
C ASP A 564 -4.54 23.69 22.75
N GLU A 565 -4.49 22.51 22.15
CA GLU A 565 -3.30 22.04 21.41
C GLU A 565 -3.05 22.88 20.15
N THR A 566 -4.09 23.22 19.41
CA THR A 566 -3.96 24.08 18.22
C THR A 566 -3.43 25.48 18.60
N ASN A 567 -3.94 26.07 19.67
CA ASN A 567 -3.48 27.36 20.16
C ASN A 567 -2.03 27.29 20.66
N ARG A 568 -1.66 26.24 21.41
CA ARG A 568 -0.28 26.01 21.86
C ARG A 568 0.68 25.98 20.68
N ARG A 569 0.38 25.20 19.65
CA ARG A 569 1.21 25.08 18.44
C ARG A 569 1.30 26.41 17.70
N ARG A 570 0.19 27.12 17.60
CA ARG A 570 0.13 28.43 16.96
C ARG A 570 1.03 29.46 17.69
N GLU A 571 0.99 29.54 19.01
CA GLU A 571 1.81 30.43 19.83
C GLU A 571 3.31 30.12 19.67
N ILE A 572 3.70 28.85 19.69
CA ILE A 572 5.09 28.43 19.49
C ILE A 572 5.61 28.89 18.13
N GLN A 573 4.83 28.68 17.07
CA GLN A 573 5.22 29.11 15.73
C GLN A 573 5.27 30.63 15.59
N MET A 574 4.31 31.35 16.16
CA MET A 574 4.31 32.83 16.16
C MET A 574 5.56 33.36 16.80
N LYS A 575 5.90 32.88 17.99
CA LYS A 575 7.11 33.30 18.71
C LYS A 575 8.37 33.03 17.89
N TYR A 576 8.48 31.87 17.29
CA TYR A 576 9.60 31.54 16.43
C TYR A 576 9.69 32.46 15.20
N ASN A 577 8.55 32.76 14.57
CA ASN A 577 8.51 33.70 13.43
C ASN A 577 8.96 35.09 13.81
N GLU A 578 8.53 35.60 14.98
CA GLU A 578 8.95 36.94 15.50
C GLU A 578 10.44 36.96 15.77
N GLU A 579 10.99 35.95 16.44
CA GLU A 579 12.42 35.85 16.78
C GLU A 579 13.32 35.77 15.53
N HIS A 580 12.84 35.17 14.44
CA HIS A 580 13.63 34.96 13.23
C HIS A 580 13.22 35.86 12.04
N GLY A 581 12.25 36.76 12.25
CA GLY A 581 11.77 37.65 11.20
C GLY A 581 11.11 36.94 10.01
N ILE A 582 10.43 35.81 10.26
CA ILE A 582 9.81 35.00 9.21
C ILE A 582 8.38 35.47 8.97
N THR A 583 8.06 35.71 7.70
CA THR A 583 6.68 35.95 7.25
C THR A 583 6.07 34.65 6.71
N PRO A 584 4.90 34.21 7.23
CA PRO A 584 4.23 33.03 6.75
C PRO A 584 3.96 33.06 5.24
N GLN A 585 4.27 31.97 4.55
CA GLN A 585 4.06 31.84 3.10
C GLN A 585 3.26 30.60 2.77
N THR A 586 2.19 30.74 1.99
CA THR A 586 1.40 29.62 1.50
C THR A 586 2.26 28.68 0.64
N ILE A 587 2.12 27.38 0.87
CA ILE A 587 2.84 26.35 0.11
C ILE A 587 2.31 26.32 -1.32
N LYS A 588 3.19 26.47 -2.30
CA LYS A 588 2.87 26.30 -3.71
C LYS A 588 3.39 24.94 -4.18
N LYS A 589 2.50 23.99 -4.40
CA LYS A 589 2.84 22.69 -5.02
C LYS A 589 2.34 22.64 -6.45
N ALA A 590 3.18 22.18 -7.37
CA ALA A 590 2.74 21.95 -8.76
C ALA A 590 1.70 20.82 -8.80
N VAL A 591 0.62 21.04 -9.57
CA VAL A 591 -0.46 20.03 -9.73
C VAL A 591 0.03 18.74 -10.40
N ARG A 592 1.19 18.80 -11.08
CA ARG A 592 1.77 17.68 -11.84
C ARG A 592 2.31 16.54 -10.98
N ASP A 593 2.72 16.80 -9.74
CA ASP A 593 3.45 15.82 -8.91
C ASP A 593 2.57 14.68 -8.39
N LEU A 594 1.28 14.93 -8.18
CA LEU A 594 0.31 13.89 -7.76
C LEU A 594 -0.03 12.88 -8.86
N ILE A 595 0.12 13.26 -10.14
CA ILE A 595 -0.24 12.43 -11.30
C ILE A 595 0.89 11.50 -11.70
N SER A 596 2.15 11.85 -11.49
CA SER A 596 3.30 11.01 -11.87
C SER A 596 3.35 9.74 -11.02
N ILE A 597 3.05 9.84 -9.74
CA ILE A 597 2.99 8.70 -8.81
C ILE A 597 1.73 7.85 -9.08
N SER A 598 0.59 8.49 -9.31
CA SER A 598 -0.65 7.78 -9.69
C SER A 598 -0.56 7.13 -11.07
N LYS A 599 0.22 7.67 -12.01
CA LYS A 599 0.42 7.08 -13.34
C LYS A 599 1.33 5.85 -13.32
N VAL A 600 2.24 5.74 -12.37
CA VAL A 600 3.03 4.52 -12.18
C VAL A 600 2.14 3.40 -11.62
N ILE A 601 1.14 3.76 -10.80
CA ILE A 601 0.17 2.82 -10.21
C ILE A 601 -0.98 2.48 -11.18
N ALA A 602 -1.31 3.38 -12.13
CA ALA A 602 -2.51 3.31 -12.98
C ALA A 602 -2.25 2.99 -14.46
N LYS A 603 -1.08 2.50 -14.84
CA LYS A 603 -0.70 2.35 -16.26
C LYS A 603 -1.34 1.20 -17.02
N GLU A 604 -2.20 0.38 -16.43
CA GLU A 604 -2.87 -0.74 -17.10
C GLU A 604 -4.40 -0.82 -16.95
N GLU A 605 -5.10 0.27 -16.67
CA GLU A 605 -6.49 0.30 -17.09
C GLU A 605 -6.56 0.52 -18.59
N VAL A 606 -7.35 -0.31 -19.27
CA VAL A 606 -7.61 -0.27 -20.72
C VAL A 606 -7.76 1.19 -21.17
N ARG A 607 -6.66 1.78 -21.68
CA ARG A 607 -6.73 3.05 -22.38
C ARG A 607 -7.55 2.83 -23.63
N PHE A 608 -8.75 3.37 -23.64
CA PHE A 608 -9.34 3.77 -24.90
C PHE A 608 -8.41 4.84 -25.48
N GLU A 609 -7.76 4.59 -26.59
CA GLU A 609 -6.91 5.58 -27.28
C GLU A 609 -7.71 6.83 -27.66
N LYS A 610 -9.05 6.74 -27.61
CA LYS A 610 -10.02 7.83 -27.83
C LYS A 610 -11.23 7.64 -26.91
N ASP A 611 -11.82 8.75 -26.46
CA ASP A 611 -13.10 8.77 -25.77
C ASP A 611 -14.19 8.15 -26.67
N PRO A 612 -14.99 7.18 -26.19
CA PRO A 612 -16.07 6.57 -26.97
C PRO A 612 -17.02 7.59 -27.60
N GLU A 613 -17.29 8.72 -26.93
CA GLU A 613 -18.12 9.81 -27.46
C GLU A 613 -17.49 10.55 -28.67
N SER A 614 -16.17 10.42 -28.84
CA SER A 614 -15.44 11.02 -29.98
C SER A 614 -15.10 10.01 -31.08
N MET A 615 -15.55 8.76 -30.95
CA MET A 615 -15.30 7.69 -31.93
C MET A 615 -16.27 7.75 -33.10
N THR A 616 -15.75 7.41 -34.28
CA THR A 616 -16.60 7.17 -35.46
C THR A 616 -17.34 5.85 -35.31
N LYS A 617 -18.48 5.67 -35.97
CA LYS A 617 -19.29 4.44 -35.97
C LYS A 617 -18.44 3.17 -36.18
N LYS A 618 -17.49 3.21 -37.13
CA LYS A 618 -16.57 2.11 -37.42
C LYS A 618 -15.59 1.78 -36.27
N GLU A 619 -15.09 2.80 -35.59
CA GLU A 619 -14.20 2.65 -34.43
C GLU A 619 -14.96 2.07 -33.25
N LEU A 620 -16.21 2.51 -33.05
CA LEU A 620 -17.10 2.01 -31.98
C LEU A 620 -17.51 0.55 -32.21
N GLU A 621 -17.84 0.15 -33.44
CA GLU A 621 -18.12 -1.23 -33.85
C GLU A 621 -16.91 -2.16 -33.60
N LYS A 622 -15.69 -1.68 -33.91
CA LYS A 622 -14.45 -2.42 -33.68
C LYS A 622 -14.21 -2.61 -32.17
N LEU A 623 -14.39 -1.57 -31.38
CA LEU A 623 -14.25 -1.58 -29.93
C LEU A 623 -15.25 -2.55 -29.27
N ILE A 624 -16.51 -2.53 -29.70
CA ILE A 624 -17.55 -3.46 -29.25
C ILE A 624 -17.13 -4.90 -29.55
N GLY A 625 -16.56 -5.15 -30.74
CA GLY A 625 -16.05 -6.48 -31.11
C GLY A 625 -14.87 -6.96 -30.26
N GLU A 626 -13.98 -6.06 -29.86
CA GLU A 626 -12.84 -6.37 -28.98
C GLU A 626 -13.31 -6.67 -27.54
N ILE A 627 -14.23 -5.85 -27.01
CA ILE A 627 -14.84 -6.08 -25.69
C ILE A 627 -15.62 -7.40 -25.67
N GLN A 628 -16.35 -7.74 -26.74
CA GLN A 628 -17.07 -8.99 -26.85
C GLN A 628 -16.13 -10.19 -26.80
N LYS A 629 -14.97 -10.12 -27.45
CA LYS A 629 -13.95 -11.19 -27.40
C LYS A 629 -13.36 -11.32 -26.01
N LYS A 630 -13.06 -10.19 -25.32
CA LYS A 630 -12.57 -10.20 -23.93
C LYS A 630 -13.62 -10.77 -22.98
N MET A 631 -14.89 -10.40 -23.15
CA MET A 631 -16.00 -10.95 -22.37
C MET A 631 -16.15 -12.47 -22.55
N GLN A 632 -16.07 -12.96 -23.81
CA GLN A 632 -16.12 -14.39 -24.08
C GLN A 632 -14.94 -15.15 -23.47
N LYS A 633 -13.73 -14.54 -23.52
CA LYS A 633 -12.54 -15.11 -22.91
C LYS A 633 -12.70 -15.17 -21.39
N ALA A 634 -13.14 -14.07 -20.75
CA ALA A 634 -13.40 -14.03 -19.32
C ALA A 634 -14.44 -15.09 -18.90
N ALA A 635 -15.50 -15.28 -19.69
CA ALA A 635 -16.50 -16.33 -19.45
C ALA A 635 -15.92 -17.74 -19.62
N THR A 636 -15.04 -17.95 -20.60
CA THR A 636 -14.35 -19.24 -20.80
C THR A 636 -13.37 -19.54 -19.65
N ASP A 637 -12.72 -18.49 -19.13
CA ASP A 637 -11.82 -18.56 -17.99
C ASP A 637 -12.59 -18.61 -16.64
N LEU A 638 -13.94 -18.78 -16.70
CA LEU A 638 -14.87 -18.83 -15.54
C LEU A 638 -14.87 -17.56 -14.66
N ASN A 639 -14.35 -16.46 -15.18
CA ASN A 639 -14.38 -15.15 -14.52
C ASN A 639 -15.69 -14.44 -14.89
N PHE A 640 -16.78 -14.83 -14.22
CA PHE A 640 -18.14 -14.35 -14.57
C PHE A 640 -18.37 -12.89 -14.20
N GLU A 641 -17.62 -12.35 -13.25
CA GLU A 641 -17.74 -10.94 -12.82
C GLU A 641 -17.10 -10.00 -13.85
N ALA A 642 -15.87 -10.29 -14.26
CA ALA A 642 -15.24 -9.57 -15.37
C ALA A 642 -16.03 -9.71 -16.67
N ALA A 643 -16.63 -10.89 -16.92
CA ALA A 643 -17.53 -11.08 -18.05
C ALA A 643 -18.79 -10.23 -17.94
N ALA A 644 -19.35 -10.07 -16.74
CA ALA A 644 -20.52 -9.21 -16.49
C ALA A 644 -20.21 -7.73 -16.68
N GLU A 645 -19.08 -7.23 -16.16
CA GLU A 645 -18.62 -5.84 -16.36
C GLU A 645 -18.37 -5.53 -17.84
N LEU A 646 -17.69 -6.44 -18.55
CA LEU A 646 -17.44 -6.30 -19.98
C LEU A 646 -18.74 -6.35 -20.80
N ARG A 647 -19.74 -7.14 -20.36
CA ARG A 647 -21.09 -7.15 -20.93
C ARG A 647 -21.79 -5.80 -20.75
N ASP A 648 -21.73 -5.25 -19.54
CA ASP A 648 -22.41 -4.00 -19.22
C ASP A 648 -21.76 -2.83 -19.98
N LYS A 649 -20.44 -2.77 -20.05
CA LYS A 649 -19.70 -1.83 -20.95
C LYS A 649 -20.06 -2.01 -22.42
N MET A 650 -20.17 -3.25 -22.89
CA MET A 650 -20.58 -3.53 -24.27
C MET A 650 -22.01 -3.07 -24.56
N LEU A 651 -22.92 -3.23 -23.60
CA LEU A 651 -24.31 -2.76 -23.75
C LEU A 651 -24.41 -1.24 -23.80
N GLU A 652 -23.60 -0.54 -23.00
CA GLU A 652 -23.52 0.92 -23.01
C GLU A 652 -22.99 1.45 -24.36
N LEU A 653 -21.90 0.86 -24.87
CA LEU A 653 -21.35 1.22 -26.17
C LEU A 653 -22.30 0.87 -27.32
N LYS A 654 -23.07 -0.21 -27.24
CA LYS A 654 -24.12 -0.53 -28.21
C LYS A 654 -25.26 0.48 -28.19
N LYS A 655 -25.61 1.01 -27.00
CA LYS A 655 -26.60 2.07 -26.87
C LYS A 655 -26.10 3.33 -27.54
N GLN A 656 -24.85 3.74 -27.30
CA GLN A 656 -24.24 4.88 -27.98
C GLN A 656 -24.19 4.69 -29.51
N LEU A 657 -23.89 3.47 -29.96
CA LEU A 657 -23.89 3.16 -31.40
C LEU A 657 -25.28 3.33 -32.03
N ASN A 658 -26.35 2.90 -31.33
CA ASN A 658 -27.72 3.08 -31.79
C ASN A 658 -28.18 4.55 -31.75
N ASP A 659 -27.68 5.33 -30.78
CA ASP A 659 -27.98 6.77 -30.71
C ASP A 659 -27.27 7.58 -31.83
N MET A 660 -26.30 6.97 -32.53
CA MET A 660 -25.65 7.53 -33.72
C MET A 660 -26.34 7.14 -35.05
N GLU A 661 -27.35 6.24 -35.01
CA GLU A 661 -28.23 5.92 -36.15
C GLU A 661 -29.40 6.91 -36.25
#